data_cc6e90058780a057822ee38c06726f0f
#
_entry.id   cc6e90058780a057822ee38c06726f0f
#
_cell.length_a   1.000
_cell.length_b   1.000
_cell.length_c   1.000
_cell.angle_alpha   90.00
_cell.angle_beta   90.00
_cell.angle_gamma   90.00
#
_symmetry.space_group_name_H-M   'P 1'
#
loop_
_entity.id
_entity.type
_entity.pdbx_description
1 polymer ?
#
loop_
_entity_poly.entity_id
_entity_poly.type
_entity_poly.pdbx_seq_one_letter_code
_entity_poly.pdbx_strand_id
1 'polypeptide(L)'
;MARVNHKLVKQRLNEKRSKITDKQFFSSRMLAGHFEDLAAAQTRRYHYNRRVRVNLYWKPKDAFTAATDNMQIRINTGHPLVTKVKGRENRYQIVCGMFAHELGHVLFTDFLAAQTYHNYLDSFKWYPRPPALKLAADARNEKAFWEYVKEDPKNLQMVHQIAANIANIIEDGYIENRMLNSFPGTLGYGLETLRERHFDEIDTVTELIAKEADDDGHILESILQIMLSYAKFGRIKYGGEPKTDERIKTVFGLIDDIDEALMNRSGKERLNAVNTVMIRCWEYIQDFCEVCKEHQEEAEAAGGTVTVAETLSEILSSIAGTSEVGSGTSTPVPEASGNGGESATAAARAETRSDASESGSDDENASPQTESENNENTSGSGETLNQPGNSESAKQGGGDSGTGKQQISESEKGRIPHQQTDGVSAPVGGSVTKNSEYQREQYDRAASDIERILDNMAEKAACEELESERIRELNEAAQSISYGDIHSGVNIRVNRIASVDPELVEQHDAICNPLISISRQLQKSLLRQLKENRRGGKQTGLIMGRRLDAHALCRNDGKVFYKNNLPNEIPELAVGLLLDESGSMCSCDRCTYARAAAIILYDFCESLEIPVMVYGHSTDCYDGKNSVELYSYAEFNGFDNDDKYRLMDISARGSNRDGAALRYVAEALSKRSEAVKLLILVSDGQPADTGYCGTAAEEDLRGIKQEYQRKGILFVAAAIGNDKQNIERIYGDSFLDITDLNQLPTKLTGVVKRHIRV
;
A
#
# COMPACT_ATOMS: atom_id res chain seq x y z
N MET A 1 30.54 15.71 -15.13
CA MET A 1 29.24 15.99 -14.51
C MET A 1 28.79 17.40 -14.88
N ALA A 2 27.74 17.54 -15.67
CA ALA A 2 27.13 18.85 -15.93
C ALA A 2 26.57 19.38 -14.60
N ARG A 3 26.92 20.61 -14.23
CA ARG A 3 26.34 21.28 -13.06
C ARG A 3 24.83 21.37 -13.27
N VAL A 4 24.07 20.62 -12.47
CA VAL A 4 22.61 20.70 -12.45
C VAL A 4 22.23 22.15 -12.15
N ASN A 5 21.55 22.79 -13.09
CA ASN A 5 21.08 24.16 -12.90
C ASN A 5 19.85 24.16 -11.99
N HIS A 6 20.07 24.26 -10.67
CA HIS A 6 19.01 24.24 -9.65
C HIS A 6 17.87 25.24 -9.92
N LYS A 7 18.16 26.35 -10.60
CA LYS A 7 17.15 27.34 -10.97
C LYS A 7 16.21 26.81 -12.05
N LEU A 8 16.74 26.06 -13.00
CA LEU A 8 15.96 25.44 -14.08
C LEU A 8 15.09 24.29 -13.55
N VAL A 9 15.65 23.47 -12.66
CA VAL A 9 14.91 22.39 -12.00
C VAL A 9 13.74 22.95 -11.18
N LYS A 10 13.99 23.98 -10.37
CA LYS A 10 12.96 24.65 -9.58
C LYS A 10 11.87 25.29 -10.45
N GLN A 11 12.24 25.85 -11.59
CA GLN A 11 11.28 26.40 -12.55
C GLN A 11 10.41 25.30 -13.15
N ARG A 12 10.98 24.19 -13.60
CA ARG A 12 10.22 23.01 -14.13
C ARG A 12 9.28 22.41 -13.07
N LEU A 13 9.74 22.30 -11.83
CA LEU A 13 8.89 21.80 -10.74
C LEU A 13 7.70 22.74 -10.51
N ASN A 14 7.91 24.05 -10.49
CA ASN A 14 6.83 25.03 -10.34
C ASN A 14 5.83 24.97 -11.50
N GLU A 15 6.31 24.80 -12.74
CA GLU A 15 5.45 24.63 -13.92
C GLU A 15 4.63 23.34 -13.83
N LYS A 16 5.22 22.22 -13.40
CA LYS A 16 4.50 20.96 -13.19
C LYS A 16 3.46 21.09 -12.09
N ARG A 17 3.85 21.68 -10.95
CA ARG A 17 2.96 21.94 -9.81
C ARG A 17 1.72 22.76 -10.22
N SER A 18 1.89 23.80 -11.02
CA SER A 18 0.78 24.64 -11.48
C SER A 18 -0.20 23.93 -12.42
N LYS A 19 0.22 22.85 -13.08
CA LYS A 19 -0.61 22.04 -13.98
C LYS A 19 -1.43 20.97 -13.26
N ILE A 20 -1.13 20.67 -11.99
CA ILE A 20 -1.85 19.64 -11.22
C ILE A 20 -3.25 20.16 -10.86
N THR A 21 -4.26 19.55 -11.44
CA THR A 21 -5.67 19.86 -11.17
C THR A 21 -6.12 19.30 -9.82
N ASP A 22 -7.22 19.83 -9.27
CA ASP A 22 -7.79 19.31 -8.01
C ASP A 22 -8.20 17.85 -8.14
N LYS A 23 -8.76 17.45 -9.29
CA LYS A 23 -9.07 16.03 -9.55
C LYS A 23 -7.83 15.16 -9.44
N GLN A 24 -6.71 15.54 -10.07
CA GLN A 24 -5.45 14.80 -10.01
C GLN A 24 -4.89 14.76 -8.59
N PHE A 25 -4.95 15.88 -7.86
CA PHE A 25 -4.47 15.96 -6.49
C PHE A 25 -5.27 15.06 -5.55
N PHE A 26 -6.61 15.20 -5.55
CA PHE A 26 -7.49 14.48 -4.64
C PHE A 26 -7.71 13.00 -4.98
N SER A 27 -7.34 12.54 -6.17
CA SER A 27 -7.31 11.11 -6.53
C SER A 27 -5.89 10.54 -6.61
N SER A 28 -4.88 11.29 -6.10
CA SER A 28 -3.49 10.86 -6.21
C SER A 28 -3.13 9.79 -5.17
N ARG A 29 -2.27 8.86 -5.59
CA ARG A 29 -1.69 7.87 -4.66
C ARG A 29 -0.82 8.52 -3.59
N MET A 30 -0.24 9.69 -3.87
CA MET A 30 0.57 10.44 -2.91
C MET A 30 -0.27 10.96 -1.73
N LEU A 31 -1.47 11.47 -2.01
CA LEU A 31 -2.41 11.87 -0.95
C LEU A 31 -2.94 10.65 -0.19
N ALA A 32 -3.27 9.56 -0.89
CA ALA A 32 -3.67 8.32 -0.26
C ALA A 32 -2.57 7.79 0.68
N GLY A 33 -1.29 7.77 0.23
CA GLY A 33 -0.14 7.38 1.04
C GLY A 33 0.05 8.26 2.28
N HIS A 34 -0.18 9.57 2.15
CA HIS A 34 -0.15 10.48 3.31
C HIS A 34 -1.21 10.08 4.37
N PHE A 35 -2.44 9.73 3.96
CA PHE A 35 -3.46 9.24 4.89
C PHE A 35 -3.14 7.86 5.45
N GLU A 36 -2.52 6.97 4.67
CA GLU A 36 -2.03 5.66 5.16
C GLU A 36 -0.97 5.83 6.25
N ASP A 37 -0.05 6.78 6.08
CA ASP A 37 0.96 7.10 7.09
C ASP A 37 0.31 7.66 8.37
N LEU A 38 -0.71 8.51 8.24
CA LEU A 38 -1.49 9.00 9.37
C LEU A 38 -2.22 7.84 10.08
N ALA A 39 -2.89 6.95 9.34
CA ALA A 39 -3.54 5.77 9.90
C ALA A 39 -2.53 4.87 10.64
N ALA A 40 -1.39 4.57 10.01
CA ALA A 40 -0.33 3.75 10.60
C ALA A 40 0.22 4.36 11.91
N ALA A 41 0.41 5.68 11.94
CA ALA A 41 0.86 6.39 13.14
C ALA A 41 -0.15 6.28 14.29
N GLN A 42 -1.45 6.37 14.01
CA GLN A 42 -2.51 6.27 15.00
C GLN A 42 -2.75 4.84 15.47
N THR A 43 -2.78 3.86 14.56
CA THR A 43 -2.99 2.46 14.90
C THR A 43 -1.86 1.87 15.73
N ARG A 44 -0.62 2.29 15.54
CA ARG A 44 0.52 1.91 16.40
C ARG A 44 0.30 2.29 17.86
N ARG A 45 -0.27 3.46 18.11
CA ARG A 45 -0.60 3.95 19.47
C ARG A 45 -1.62 3.07 20.16
N TYR A 46 -2.52 2.42 19.39
CA TYR A 46 -3.59 1.55 19.92
C TYR A 46 -3.24 0.06 19.80
N HIS A 47 -1.97 -0.29 19.59
CA HIS A 47 -1.49 -1.66 19.42
C HIS A 47 -2.07 -2.42 18.21
N TYR A 48 -2.70 -1.73 17.28
CA TYR A 48 -3.12 -2.31 16.00
C TYR A 48 -1.97 -2.21 15.00
N ASN A 49 -1.29 -3.31 14.75
CA ASN A 49 -0.21 -3.36 13.76
C ASN A 49 -0.77 -3.66 12.36
N ARG A 50 -1.84 -2.98 11.98
CA ARG A 50 -2.50 -3.16 10.68
C ARG A 50 -2.17 -1.99 9.76
N ARG A 51 -1.77 -2.30 8.54
CA ARG A 51 -1.73 -1.32 7.46
C ARG A 51 -3.14 -1.20 6.91
N VAL A 52 -3.78 -0.06 7.09
CA VAL A 52 -5.04 0.28 6.45
C VAL A 52 -4.70 0.89 5.10
N ARG A 53 -5.26 0.35 4.02
CA ARG A 53 -5.12 0.91 2.67
C ARG A 53 -6.14 2.04 2.49
N VAL A 54 -5.71 3.14 1.86
CA VAL A 54 -6.59 4.27 1.53
C VAL A 54 -6.75 4.36 0.02
N ASN A 55 -8.00 4.33 -0.44
CA ASN A 55 -8.35 4.47 -1.83
C ASN A 55 -9.17 5.73 -2.05
N LEU A 56 -8.57 6.70 -2.77
CA LEU A 56 -9.20 7.96 -3.11
C LEU A 56 -9.64 7.93 -4.58
N TYR A 57 -10.91 8.25 -4.82
CA TYR A 57 -11.44 8.31 -6.17
C TYR A 57 -12.30 9.56 -6.37
N TRP A 58 -12.56 9.92 -7.62
CA TRP A 58 -13.26 11.15 -7.97
C TRP A 58 -14.48 10.86 -8.84
N LYS A 59 -15.64 10.74 -8.20
CA LYS A 59 -16.93 10.51 -8.87
C LYS A 59 -17.98 11.53 -8.39
N PRO A 60 -18.17 12.67 -9.08
CA PRO A 60 -19.05 13.74 -8.62
C PRO A 60 -20.55 13.39 -8.62
N LYS A 61 -20.96 12.38 -9.37
CA LYS A 61 -22.36 11.96 -9.50
C LYS A 61 -22.72 10.76 -8.60
N ASP A 62 -21.75 10.22 -7.90
CA ASP A 62 -21.93 9.10 -7.01
C ASP A 62 -22.40 9.62 -5.64
N ALA A 63 -23.49 9.10 -5.12
CA ALA A 63 -24.03 9.46 -3.81
C ALA A 63 -23.11 8.95 -2.67
N PHE A 64 -22.30 7.94 -2.94
CA PHE A 64 -21.39 7.36 -1.98
C PHE A 64 -20.30 8.36 -1.55
N THR A 65 -20.11 8.53 -0.25
CA THR A 65 -19.14 9.47 0.34
C THR A 65 -17.83 8.80 0.76
N ALA A 66 -17.91 7.90 1.71
CA ALA A 66 -16.77 7.14 2.25
C ALA A 66 -17.25 5.84 2.90
N ALA A 67 -16.39 4.84 3.03
CA ALA A 67 -16.64 3.61 3.80
C ALA A 67 -15.35 2.90 4.17
N THR A 68 -15.42 2.06 5.20
CA THR A 68 -14.34 1.16 5.59
C THR A 68 -14.83 -0.27 5.81
N ASP A 69 -13.98 -1.24 5.46
CA ASP A 69 -14.16 -2.66 5.79
C ASP A 69 -13.17 -3.13 6.86
N ASN A 70 -12.63 -2.20 7.67
CA ASN A 70 -11.59 -2.41 8.67
C ASN A 70 -10.19 -2.77 8.09
N MET A 71 -10.07 -2.93 6.78
CA MET A 71 -8.81 -3.20 6.06
C MET A 71 -8.47 -2.08 5.08
N GLN A 72 -9.49 -1.52 4.47
CA GLN A 72 -9.39 -0.48 3.46
C GLN A 72 -10.39 0.64 3.74
N ILE A 73 -9.94 1.87 3.62
CA ILE A 73 -10.74 3.08 3.65
C ILE A 73 -10.92 3.57 2.22
N ARG A 74 -12.16 3.74 1.77
CA ARG A 74 -12.51 4.26 0.44
C ARG A 74 -13.18 5.60 0.60
N ILE A 75 -12.71 6.64 -0.11
CA ILE A 75 -13.23 8.00 -0.02
C ILE A 75 -13.50 8.56 -1.41
N ASN A 76 -14.72 9.03 -1.66
CA ASN A 76 -15.07 9.76 -2.86
C ASN A 76 -14.74 11.24 -2.71
N THR A 77 -13.55 11.64 -3.08
CA THR A 77 -13.09 13.03 -3.03
C THR A 77 -13.77 13.94 -4.05
N GLY A 78 -14.50 13.36 -5.01
CA GLY A 78 -15.33 14.07 -5.99
C GLY A 78 -16.73 14.42 -5.50
N HIS A 79 -17.14 13.94 -4.32
CA HIS A 79 -18.47 14.14 -3.78
C HIS A 79 -18.81 15.65 -3.62
N PRO A 80 -20.09 16.04 -3.79
CA PRO A 80 -20.54 17.44 -3.63
C PRO A 80 -20.14 18.10 -2.31
N LEU A 81 -20.08 17.35 -1.20
CA LEU A 81 -19.58 17.84 0.08
C LEU A 81 -18.15 18.44 -0.01
N VAL A 82 -17.30 17.88 -0.86
CA VAL A 82 -15.93 18.36 -1.10
C VAL A 82 -15.90 19.42 -2.20
N THR A 83 -16.54 19.14 -3.34
CA THR A 83 -16.39 19.97 -4.55
C THR A 83 -17.07 21.31 -4.46
N LYS A 84 -18.17 21.45 -3.70
CA LYS A 84 -18.84 22.72 -3.44
C LYS A 84 -18.01 23.69 -2.58
N VAL A 85 -16.97 23.20 -1.89
CA VAL A 85 -16.12 24.03 -1.05
C VAL A 85 -15.07 24.74 -1.90
N LYS A 86 -14.82 26.03 -1.62
CA LYS A 86 -13.83 26.85 -2.32
C LYS A 86 -12.45 26.72 -1.63
N GLY A 87 -11.41 26.59 -2.44
CA GLY A 87 -10.02 26.47 -1.98
C GLY A 87 -9.62 25.02 -1.75
N ARG A 88 -8.38 24.69 -2.14
CA ARG A 88 -7.82 23.32 -2.03
C ARG A 88 -7.63 22.94 -0.57
N GLU A 89 -7.22 23.88 0.25
CA GLU A 89 -6.98 23.71 1.69
C GLU A 89 -8.28 23.35 2.42
N ASN A 90 -9.36 24.05 2.14
CA ASN A 90 -10.67 23.78 2.75
C ASN A 90 -11.23 22.43 2.28
N ARG A 91 -11.06 22.08 0.99
CA ARG A 91 -11.41 20.74 0.47
C ARG A 91 -10.60 19.65 1.13
N TYR A 92 -9.30 19.86 1.32
CA TYR A 92 -8.43 18.93 2.03
C TYR A 92 -8.91 18.68 3.46
N GLN A 93 -9.35 19.73 4.17
CA GLN A 93 -9.90 19.59 5.53
C GLN A 93 -11.17 18.73 5.56
N ILE A 94 -12.07 18.87 4.57
CA ILE A 94 -13.27 18.01 4.46
C ILE A 94 -12.86 16.56 4.19
N VAL A 95 -11.93 16.32 3.26
CA VAL A 95 -11.42 14.97 2.96
C VAL A 95 -10.71 14.38 4.17
N CYS A 96 -9.96 15.19 4.92
CA CYS A 96 -9.35 14.78 6.19
C CYS A 96 -10.42 14.42 7.23
N GLY A 97 -11.55 15.12 7.25
CA GLY A 97 -12.71 14.80 8.08
C GLY A 97 -13.35 13.45 7.72
N MET A 98 -13.56 13.20 6.42
CA MET A 98 -14.06 11.89 5.93
C MET A 98 -13.08 10.77 6.31
N PHE A 99 -11.79 10.99 6.11
CA PHE A 99 -10.77 10.04 6.51
C PHE A 99 -10.76 9.80 8.02
N ALA A 100 -10.88 10.86 8.83
CA ALA A 100 -10.91 10.75 10.29
C ALA A 100 -12.14 9.96 10.78
N HIS A 101 -13.30 10.13 10.15
CA HIS A 101 -14.51 9.35 10.44
C HIS A 101 -14.28 7.85 10.19
N GLU A 102 -13.82 7.48 8.99
CA GLU A 102 -13.54 6.08 8.64
C GLU A 102 -12.44 5.45 9.51
N LEU A 103 -11.41 6.23 9.83
CA LEU A 103 -10.39 5.80 10.78
C LEU A 103 -10.96 5.59 12.18
N GLY A 104 -11.97 6.35 12.57
CA GLY A 104 -12.73 6.17 13.81
C GLY A 104 -13.36 4.78 13.90
N HIS A 105 -13.98 4.31 12.81
CA HIS A 105 -14.51 2.95 12.73
C HIS A 105 -13.40 1.89 12.86
N VAL A 106 -12.27 2.05 12.17
CA VAL A 106 -11.12 1.14 12.29
C VAL A 106 -10.60 1.05 13.73
N LEU A 107 -10.60 2.16 14.47
CA LEU A 107 -10.04 2.24 15.82
C LEU A 107 -11.00 1.83 16.92
N PHE A 108 -12.30 2.05 16.76
CA PHE A 108 -13.25 2.01 17.86
C PHE A 108 -14.47 1.13 17.64
N THR A 109 -14.78 0.72 16.41
CA THR A 109 -15.94 -0.13 16.13
C THR A 109 -15.63 -1.60 16.36
N ASP A 110 -16.56 -2.29 17.02
CA ASP A 110 -16.53 -3.74 17.22
C ASP A 110 -17.29 -4.45 16.07
N PHE A 111 -16.61 -4.62 14.93
CA PHE A 111 -17.19 -5.28 13.76
C PHE A 111 -17.65 -6.72 14.03
N LEU A 112 -16.98 -7.43 14.96
CA LEU A 112 -17.38 -8.78 15.33
C LEU A 112 -18.69 -8.79 16.10
N ALA A 113 -18.89 -7.83 17.01
CA ALA A 113 -20.16 -7.68 17.73
C ALA A 113 -21.30 -7.36 16.76
N ALA A 114 -21.07 -6.47 15.77
CA ALA A 114 -22.06 -6.12 14.76
C ALA A 114 -22.46 -7.35 13.92
N GLN A 115 -21.50 -8.13 13.44
CA GLN A 115 -21.78 -9.36 12.70
C GLN A 115 -22.51 -10.40 13.57
N THR A 116 -22.13 -10.51 14.83
CA THR A 116 -22.80 -11.41 15.79
C THR A 116 -24.25 -10.99 16.01
N TYR A 117 -24.52 -9.69 16.07
CA TYR A 117 -25.87 -9.15 16.21
C TYR A 117 -26.80 -9.63 15.09
N HIS A 118 -26.38 -9.52 13.83
CA HIS A 118 -27.14 -10.01 12.70
C HIS A 118 -27.40 -11.53 12.76
N ASN A 119 -26.38 -12.34 13.10
CA ASN A 119 -26.55 -13.78 13.22
C ASN A 119 -27.54 -14.18 14.35
N TYR A 120 -27.65 -13.36 15.40
CA TYR A 120 -28.60 -13.61 16.47
C TYR A 120 -30.02 -13.21 16.05
N LEU A 121 -30.21 -12.11 15.31
CA LEU A 121 -31.49 -11.76 14.70
C LEU A 121 -31.99 -12.86 13.74
N ASP A 122 -31.12 -13.45 12.90
CA ASP A 122 -31.42 -14.61 12.05
C ASP A 122 -31.91 -15.81 12.88
N SER A 123 -31.40 -15.92 14.10
CA SER A 123 -31.79 -16.97 15.06
C SER A 123 -33.01 -16.59 15.91
N PHE A 124 -33.66 -15.48 15.61
CA PHE A 124 -34.78 -14.91 16.36
C PHE A 124 -34.45 -14.68 17.84
N LYS A 125 -33.27 -14.12 18.12
CA LYS A 125 -32.78 -13.84 19.45
C LYS A 125 -32.19 -12.44 19.54
N TRP A 126 -32.31 -11.83 20.70
CA TRP A 126 -31.63 -10.59 21.00
C TRP A 126 -30.12 -10.79 21.27
N TYR A 127 -29.34 -9.83 20.88
CA TYR A 127 -27.92 -9.75 21.22
C TYR A 127 -27.58 -8.32 21.68
N PRO A 128 -26.79 -8.13 22.73
CA PRO A 128 -26.20 -9.15 23.62
C PRO A 128 -27.22 -9.71 24.65
N ARG A 129 -28.33 -9.01 24.85
CA ARG A 129 -29.41 -9.36 25.75
C ARG A 129 -30.73 -8.73 25.29
N PRO A 130 -31.89 -9.19 25.77
CA PRO A 130 -33.17 -8.52 25.54
C PRO A 130 -33.15 -7.06 26.02
N PRO A 131 -33.85 -6.14 25.32
CA PRO A 131 -33.97 -4.76 25.73
C PRO A 131 -34.72 -4.65 27.06
N ALA A 132 -34.44 -3.58 27.82
CA ALA A 132 -35.14 -3.29 29.04
C ALA A 132 -36.56 -2.77 28.74
N LEU A 133 -37.57 -3.52 29.10
CA LEU A 133 -38.98 -3.15 28.90
C LEU A 133 -39.38 -2.15 30.01
N LYS A 134 -39.21 -0.86 29.75
CA LYS A 134 -39.48 0.23 30.69
C LYS A 134 -40.94 0.70 30.65
N LEU A 135 -41.61 0.55 29.49
CA LEU A 135 -42.96 0.98 29.27
C LEU A 135 -43.90 -0.22 29.06
N ALA A 136 -45.16 -0.06 29.41
CA ALA A 136 -46.19 -1.11 29.18
C ALA A 136 -46.38 -1.45 27.68
N ALA A 137 -46.05 -0.53 26.77
CA ALA A 137 -46.07 -0.76 25.36
C ALA A 137 -44.92 -1.65 24.88
N ASP A 138 -43.73 -1.56 25.51
CA ASP A 138 -42.52 -2.28 25.12
C ASP A 138 -42.77 -3.79 25.01
N ALA A 139 -43.47 -4.39 25.98
CA ALA A 139 -43.73 -5.83 25.99
C ALA A 139 -44.72 -6.25 24.86
N ARG A 140 -45.64 -5.37 24.49
CA ARG A 140 -46.55 -5.59 23.35
C ARG A 140 -45.76 -5.53 22.02
N ASN A 141 -44.92 -4.50 21.90
CA ASN A 141 -44.11 -4.23 20.73
C ASN A 141 -43.08 -5.33 20.50
N GLU A 142 -42.43 -5.84 21.55
CA GLU A 142 -41.49 -6.97 21.45
C GLU A 142 -42.18 -8.24 20.94
N LYS A 143 -43.41 -8.53 21.41
CA LYS A 143 -44.17 -9.67 20.94
C LYS A 143 -44.54 -9.50 19.46
N ALA A 144 -45.07 -8.34 19.09
CA ALA A 144 -45.42 -8.02 17.71
C ALA A 144 -44.23 -8.05 16.78
N PHE A 145 -43.08 -7.54 17.23
CA PHE A 145 -41.81 -7.62 16.51
C PHE A 145 -41.42 -9.07 16.12
N TRP A 146 -41.40 -9.97 17.09
CA TRP A 146 -41.03 -11.36 16.83
C TRP A 146 -42.11 -12.13 16.03
N GLU A 147 -43.37 -11.77 16.14
CA GLU A 147 -44.43 -12.33 15.30
C GLU A 147 -44.22 -11.90 13.85
N TYR A 148 -43.97 -10.63 13.58
CA TYR A 148 -43.72 -10.06 12.25
C TYR A 148 -42.48 -10.62 11.58
N VAL A 149 -41.35 -10.71 12.31
CA VAL A 149 -40.10 -11.21 11.78
C VAL A 149 -40.18 -12.69 11.40
N LYS A 150 -41.00 -13.49 12.10
CA LYS A 150 -41.15 -14.92 11.84
C LYS A 150 -42.15 -15.22 10.71
N GLU A 151 -42.95 -14.27 10.32
CA GLU A 151 -44.01 -14.44 9.33
C GLU A 151 -43.42 -14.60 7.91
N ASP A 152 -42.47 -13.76 7.53
CA ASP A 152 -41.86 -13.75 6.21
C ASP A 152 -40.34 -13.46 6.26
N PRO A 153 -39.50 -14.21 5.52
CA PRO A 153 -38.07 -13.89 5.39
C PRO A 153 -37.77 -12.45 4.88
N LYS A 154 -38.69 -11.87 4.05
CA LYS A 154 -38.57 -10.48 3.59
C LYS A 154 -38.67 -9.51 4.76
N ASN A 155 -39.52 -9.79 5.73
CA ASN A 155 -39.67 -8.98 6.94
C ASN A 155 -38.41 -8.96 7.75
N LEU A 156 -37.74 -10.12 7.91
CA LEU A 156 -36.47 -10.22 8.58
C LEU A 156 -35.39 -9.40 7.88
N GLN A 157 -35.34 -9.41 6.54
CA GLN A 157 -34.38 -8.63 5.78
C GLN A 157 -34.58 -7.12 5.96
N MET A 158 -35.82 -6.65 5.95
CA MET A 158 -36.15 -5.23 6.21
C MET A 158 -35.72 -4.81 7.62
N VAL A 159 -36.04 -5.63 8.60
CA VAL A 159 -35.66 -5.39 10.01
C VAL A 159 -34.14 -5.35 10.17
N HIS A 160 -33.39 -6.21 9.48
CA HIS A 160 -31.93 -6.16 9.48
C HIS A 160 -31.39 -4.82 8.97
N GLN A 161 -31.94 -4.30 7.88
CA GLN A 161 -31.50 -3.02 7.32
C GLN A 161 -31.81 -1.85 8.24
N ILE A 162 -33.02 -1.82 8.82
CA ILE A 162 -33.40 -0.77 9.77
C ILE A 162 -32.53 -0.83 11.02
N ALA A 163 -32.30 -2.03 11.57
CA ALA A 163 -31.42 -2.21 12.72
C ALA A 163 -29.99 -1.80 12.43
N ALA A 164 -29.47 -2.09 11.23
CA ALA A 164 -28.16 -1.66 10.78
C ALA A 164 -28.06 -0.13 10.69
N ASN A 165 -29.09 0.55 10.17
CA ASN A 165 -29.11 2.02 10.13
C ASN A 165 -29.13 2.65 11.53
N ILE A 166 -29.95 2.12 12.44
CA ILE A 166 -29.96 2.58 13.82
C ILE A 166 -28.60 2.35 14.48
N ALA A 167 -27.99 1.18 14.24
CA ALA A 167 -26.66 0.86 14.75
C ALA A 167 -25.61 1.84 14.21
N ASN A 168 -25.65 2.17 12.92
CA ASN A 168 -24.76 3.15 12.31
C ASN A 168 -24.92 4.54 12.93
N ILE A 169 -26.15 5.01 13.16
CA ILE A 169 -26.40 6.30 13.81
C ILE A 169 -25.76 6.37 15.18
N ILE A 170 -25.90 5.33 16.00
CA ILE A 170 -25.32 5.27 17.36
C ILE A 170 -23.80 5.12 17.29
N GLU A 171 -23.31 4.27 16.41
CA GLU A 171 -21.87 4.02 16.25
C GLU A 171 -21.14 5.26 15.74
N ASP A 172 -21.69 5.96 14.74
CA ASP A 172 -21.17 7.22 14.22
C ASP A 172 -21.05 8.28 15.32
N GLY A 173 -22.10 8.44 16.11
CA GLY A 173 -22.07 9.35 17.27
C GLY A 173 -20.97 9.00 18.24
N TYR A 174 -20.78 7.71 18.54
CA TYR A 174 -19.75 7.22 19.45
C TYR A 174 -18.34 7.42 18.90
N ILE A 175 -18.07 6.99 17.65
CA ILE A 175 -16.71 7.07 17.08
C ILE A 175 -16.28 8.50 16.87
N GLU A 176 -17.16 9.38 16.39
CA GLU A 176 -16.84 10.80 16.19
C GLU A 176 -16.50 11.48 17.51
N ASN A 177 -17.29 11.24 18.57
CA ASN A 177 -16.99 11.73 19.90
C ASN A 177 -15.61 11.21 20.40
N ARG A 178 -15.31 9.95 20.17
CA ARG A 178 -14.02 9.35 20.53
C ARG A 178 -12.86 9.95 19.73
N MET A 179 -13.06 10.18 18.43
CA MET A 179 -12.06 10.80 17.57
C MET A 179 -11.75 12.23 18.00
N LEU A 180 -12.76 13.06 18.22
CA LEU A 180 -12.58 14.45 18.68
C LEU A 180 -11.86 14.55 20.02
N ASN A 181 -12.17 13.66 20.96
CA ASN A 181 -11.52 13.63 22.27
C ASN A 181 -10.09 13.07 22.23
N SER A 182 -9.83 12.09 21.36
CA SER A 182 -8.52 11.41 21.29
C SER A 182 -7.53 12.12 20.39
N PHE A 183 -8.02 12.75 19.31
CA PHE A 183 -7.22 13.35 18.25
C PHE A 183 -7.67 14.80 17.92
N PRO A 184 -7.56 15.74 18.86
CA PRO A 184 -8.06 17.12 18.68
C PRO A 184 -7.24 17.95 17.66
N GLY A 185 -6.18 17.38 17.08
CA GLY A 185 -5.34 18.05 16.06
C GLY A 185 -5.99 18.07 14.67
N THR A 186 -5.21 17.86 13.63
CA THR A 186 -5.65 17.93 12.22
C THR A 186 -6.84 17.00 11.92
N LEU A 187 -6.86 15.79 12.47
CA LEU A 187 -7.97 14.85 12.29
C LEU A 187 -9.25 15.37 12.95
N GLY A 188 -9.16 15.82 14.20
CA GLY A 188 -10.32 16.37 14.93
C GLY A 188 -10.84 17.66 14.30
N TYR A 189 -9.96 18.53 13.83
CA TYR A 189 -10.36 19.74 13.15
C TYR A 189 -11.07 19.45 11.81
N GLY A 190 -10.53 18.51 11.02
CA GLY A 190 -11.17 18.08 9.77
C GLY A 190 -12.53 17.45 10.05
N LEU A 191 -12.63 16.57 11.04
CA LEU A 191 -13.89 15.93 11.44
C LEU A 191 -14.94 16.95 11.90
N GLU A 192 -14.56 17.91 12.74
CA GLU A 192 -15.46 18.96 13.19
C GLU A 192 -15.94 19.86 12.03
N THR A 193 -15.05 20.15 11.08
CA THR A 193 -15.41 20.91 9.88
C THR A 193 -16.38 20.14 8.99
N LEU A 194 -16.21 18.82 8.86
CA LEU A 194 -17.15 17.93 8.17
C LEU A 194 -18.50 17.87 8.88
N ARG A 195 -18.52 17.76 10.21
CA ARG A 195 -19.74 17.72 11.04
C ARG A 195 -20.57 19.01 10.91
N GLU A 196 -19.90 20.18 11.00
CA GLU A 196 -20.60 21.45 10.80
C GLU A 196 -21.28 21.52 9.45
N ARG A 197 -20.57 21.06 8.40
CA ARG A 197 -21.11 21.05 7.05
C ARG A 197 -22.27 20.08 6.88
N HIS A 198 -22.16 18.88 7.43
CA HIS A 198 -23.28 17.92 7.42
C HIS A 198 -24.49 18.48 8.18
N PHE A 199 -24.25 19.10 9.33
CA PHE A 199 -25.34 19.71 10.10
C PHE A 199 -26.06 20.82 9.33
N ASP A 200 -25.33 21.58 8.52
CA ASP A 200 -25.94 22.59 7.66
C ASP A 200 -26.83 21.99 6.55
N GLU A 201 -26.48 20.80 6.08
CA GLU A 201 -27.15 20.11 4.97
C GLU A 201 -28.35 19.25 5.41
N ILE A 202 -28.43 18.78 6.67
CA ILE A 202 -29.59 18.02 7.17
C ILE A 202 -30.84 18.90 7.27
N ASP A 203 -31.99 18.29 7.02
CA ASP A 203 -33.27 18.96 7.12
C ASP A 203 -33.60 19.36 8.56
N THR A 204 -34.33 20.44 8.68
CA THR A 204 -34.92 20.84 9.96
C THR A 204 -36.13 20.00 10.29
N VAL A 205 -36.49 19.89 11.57
CA VAL A 205 -37.72 19.17 11.99
C VAL A 205 -38.95 19.73 11.25
N THR A 206 -39.01 21.05 11.02
CA THR A 206 -40.13 21.68 10.28
C THR A 206 -40.17 21.23 8.81
N GLU A 207 -39.03 21.09 8.16
CA GLU A 207 -38.92 20.60 6.79
C GLU A 207 -39.29 19.11 6.69
N LEU A 208 -38.87 18.28 7.67
CA LEU A 208 -39.26 16.88 7.73
C LEU A 208 -40.77 16.70 7.83
N ILE A 209 -41.41 17.45 8.74
CA ILE A 209 -42.89 17.43 8.88
C ILE A 209 -43.56 17.88 7.59
N ALA A 210 -43.03 18.85 6.87
CA ALA A 210 -43.55 19.28 5.60
C ALA A 210 -43.44 18.19 4.52
N LYS A 211 -42.30 17.50 4.43
CA LYS A 211 -42.09 16.36 3.51
C LYS A 211 -43.09 15.24 3.74
N GLU A 212 -43.33 14.88 4.99
CA GLU A 212 -44.32 13.86 5.34
C GLU A 212 -45.74 14.28 4.93
N ALA A 213 -46.08 15.58 5.06
CA ALA A 213 -47.38 16.10 4.66
C ALA A 213 -47.58 16.11 3.14
N ASP A 214 -46.49 16.18 2.38
CA ASP A 214 -46.48 16.16 0.90
C ASP A 214 -46.29 14.75 0.31
N ASP A 215 -46.35 13.69 1.13
CA ASP A 215 -46.11 12.28 0.77
C ASP A 215 -44.65 11.98 0.26
N ASP A 216 -43.73 12.89 0.51
CA ASP A 216 -42.28 12.76 0.14
C ASP A 216 -41.43 12.19 1.25
N GLY A 217 -42.01 11.65 2.34
CA GLY A 217 -41.28 11.13 3.48
C GLY A 217 -42.14 10.37 4.49
N HIS A 218 -41.51 9.59 5.35
CA HIS A 218 -42.20 8.79 6.36
C HIS A 218 -41.81 9.22 7.79
N ILE A 219 -42.72 9.08 8.74
CA ILE A 219 -42.49 9.48 10.15
C ILE A 219 -41.26 8.76 10.79
N LEU A 220 -40.98 7.51 10.40
CA LEU A 220 -39.78 6.79 10.85
C LEU A 220 -38.49 7.47 10.40
N GLU A 221 -38.44 7.93 9.13
CA GLU A 221 -37.28 8.65 8.58
C GLU A 221 -37.03 9.92 9.38
N SER A 222 -38.09 10.68 9.67
CA SER A 222 -37.99 11.88 10.48
C SER A 222 -37.44 11.58 11.89
N ILE A 223 -37.95 10.52 12.55
CA ILE A 223 -37.44 10.07 13.86
C ILE A 223 -35.99 9.71 13.78
N LEU A 224 -35.55 8.93 12.78
CA LEU A 224 -34.17 8.51 12.61
C LEU A 224 -33.25 9.69 12.31
N GLN A 225 -33.71 10.67 11.51
CA GLN A 225 -32.91 11.86 11.20
C GLN A 225 -32.77 12.79 12.42
N ILE A 226 -33.83 12.94 13.24
CA ILE A 226 -33.72 13.66 14.51
C ILE A 226 -32.76 12.93 15.47
N MET A 227 -32.84 11.61 15.54
CA MET A 227 -31.92 10.79 16.35
C MET A 227 -30.48 10.92 15.87
N LEU A 228 -30.23 10.92 14.54
CA LEU A 228 -28.91 11.17 13.94
C LEU A 228 -28.40 12.56 14.33
N SER A 229 -29.24 13.58 14.20
CA SER A 229 -28.89 14.95 14.55
C SER A 229 -28.47 15.04 16.01
N TYR A 230 -29.18 14.37 16.91
CA TYR A 230 -28.84 14.31 18.33
C TYR A 230 -27.58 13.50 18.60
N ALA A 231 -27.51 12.26 18.11
CA ALA A 231 -26.40 11.34 18.43
C ALA A 231 -25.06 11.83 17.85
N LYS A 232 -25.09 12.33 16.62
CA LYS A 232 -23.86 12.73 15.89
C LYS A 232 -23.42 14.14 16.24
N PHE A 233 -24.36 15.11 16.27
CA PHE A 233 -24.03 16.53 16.45
C PHE A 233 -24.30 17.06 17.85
N GLY A 234 -24.95 16.28 18.72
CA GLY A 234 -25.33 16.69 20.08
C GLY A 234 -26.41 17.74 20.14
N ARG A 235 -27.10 18.00 19.05
CA ARG A 235 -28.16 19.04 18.93
C ARG A 235 -29.17 18.66 17.86
N ILE A 236 -30.39 19.14 18.03
CA ILE A 236 -31.49 18.95 17.08
C ILE A 236 -31.73 20.25 16.28
N LYS A 237 -31.88 20.15 14.96
CA LYS A 237 -32.11 21.30 14.07
C LYS A 237 -33.63 21.50 13.89
N TYR A 238 -34.21 22.45 14.64
CA TYR A 238 -35.68 22.64 14.64
C TYR A 238 -36.23 23.40 13.43
N GLY A 239 -35.54 24.41 12.93
CA GLY A 239 -36.00 25.25 11.82
C GLY A 239 -37.05 26.31 12.22
N GLY A 240 -37.26 26.57 13.51
CA GLY A 240 -38.20 27.54 14.03
C GLY A 240 -38.31 27.43 15.54
N GLU A 241 -39.40 27.87 16.14
CA GLU A 241 -39.62 27.67 17.57
C GLU A 241 -39.83 26.19 17.89
N PRO A 242 -39.12 25.62 18.89
CA PRO A 242 -39.28 24.23 19.28
C PRO A 242 -40.73 23.92 19.70
N LYS A 243 -41.40 23.04 18.94
CA LYS A 243 -42.74 22.57 19.27
C LYS A 243 -42.68 21.15 19.78
N THR A 244 -43.52 20.81 20.75
CA THR A 244 -43.63 19.44 21.20
C THR A 244 -44.41 18.64 20.16
N ASP A 245 -43.69 17.87 19.38
CA ASP A 245 -44.20 16.96 18.36
C ASP A 245 -44.02 15.51 18.77
N GLU A 246 -44.73 14.58 18.14
CA GLU A 246 -44.65 13.15 18.45
C GLU A 246 -43.28 12.56 18.17
N ARG A 247 -42.63 12.94 17.06
CA ARG A 247 -41.28 12.54 16.65
C ARG A 247 -40.24 12.93 17.70
N ILE A 248 -40.34 14.19 18.17
CA ILE A 248 -39.47 14.74 19.20
C ILE A 248 -39.72 14.05 20.54
N LYS A 249 -40.96 13.75 20.88
CA LYS A 249 -41.29 13.00 22.12
C LYS A 249 -40.74 11.59 22.09
N THR A 250 -40.80 10.93 20.93
CA THR A 250 -40.25 9.58 20.73
C THR A 250 -38.75 9.59 20.94
N VAL A 251 -38.01 10.52 20.30
CA VAL A 251 -36.57 10.65 20.47
C VAL A 251 -36.19 11.02 21.91
N PHE A 252 -36.94 11.93 22.57
CA PHE A 252 -36.73 12.29 23.97
C PHE A 252 -36.94 11.11 24.90
N GLY A 253 -37.84 10.19 24.61
CA GLY A 253 -38.02 8.95 25.33
C GLY A 253 -36.84 7.96 25.20
N LEU A 254 -35.97 8.18 24.23
CA LEU A 254 -34.79 7.36 23.91
C LEU A 254 -33.47 8.00 24.35
N ILE A 255 -33.47 9.29 24.72
CA ILE A 255 -32.24 10.06 25.00
C ILE A 255 -31.36 9.38 26.04
N ASP A 256 -31.94 8.92 27.15
CA ASP A 256 -31.16 8.29 28.23
C ASP A 256 -30.45 7.02 27.73
N ASP A 257 -31.11 6.21 26.92
CA ASP A 257 -30.55 4.96 26.36
C ASP A 257 -29.50 5.28 25.25
N ILE A 258 -29.70 6.34 24.48
CA ILE A 258 -28.74 6.83 23.47
C ILE A 258 -27.50 7.39 24.17
N ASP A 259 -27.65 8.23 25.18
CA ASP A 259 -26.54 8.82 25.93
C ASP A 259 -25.68 7.76 26.63
N GLU A 260 -26.34 6.76 27.26
CA GLU A 260 -25.63 5.62 27.83
C GLU A 260 -24.83 4.86 26.77
N ALA A 261 -25.40 4.64 25.58
CA ALA A 261 -24.74 3.98 24.48
C ALA A 261 -23.52 4.79 23.97
N LEU A 262 -23.71 6.09 23.77
CA LEU A 262 -22.65 6.99 23.29
C LEU A 262 -21.46 7.12 24.26
N MET A 263 -21.72 6.94 25.57
CA MET A 263 -20.67 6.94 26.62
C MET A 263 -19.97 5.59 26.77
N ASN A 264 -20.61 4.49 26.34
CA ASN A 264 -20.13 3.14 26.61
C ASN A 264 -19.07 2.69 25.59
N ARG A 265 -17.95 2.17 26.09
CA ARG A 265 -16.86 1.63 25.25
C ARG A 265 -17.19 0.26 24.63
N SER A 266 -18.18 -0.44 25.17
CA SER A 266 -18.55 -1.77 24.71
C SER A 266 -19.48 -1.69 23.50
N GLY A 267 -19.08 -2.22 22.33
CA GLY A 267 -19.93 -2.35 21.17
C GLY A 267 -21.21 -3.13 21.44
N LYS A 268 -21.17 -4.12 22.34
CA LYS A 268 -22.34 -4.91 22.76
C LYS A 268 -23.41 -4.06 23.44
N GLU A 269 -23.00 -3.13 24.31
CA GLU A 269 -23.93 -2.25 25.00
C GLU A 269 -24.57 -1.24 24.03
N ARG A 270 -23.81 -0.75 23.05
CA ARG A 270 -24.36 0.08 21.98
C ARG A 270 -25.42 -0.66 21.14
N LEU A 271 -25.15 -1.94 20.81
CA LEU A 271 -26.14 -2.80 20.15
C LEU A 271 -27.39 -3.10 21.02
N ASN A 272 -27.22 -3.12 22.35
CA ASN A 272 -28.38 -3.23 23.22
C ASN A 272 -29.29 -1.98 23.17
N ALA A 273 -28.72 -0.79 22.97
CA ALA A 273 -29.50 0.42 22.72
C ALA A 273 -30.27 0.34 21.40
N VAL A 274 -29.67 -0.27 20.35
CA VAL A 274 -30.37 -0.56 19.08
C VAL A 274 -31.63 -1.39 19.35
N ASN A 275 -31.54 -2.45 20.16
CA ASN A 275 -32.71 -3.27 20.54
C ASN A 275 -33.81 -2.43 21.20
N THR A 276 -33.41 -1.50 22.07
CA THR A 276 -34.37 -0.60 22.75
C THR A 276 -35.06 0.33 21.77
N VAL A 277 -34.30 0.93 20.82
CA VAL A 277 -34.85 1.80 19.77
C VAL A 277 -35.83 1.01 18.90
N MET A 278 -35.44 -0.19 18.44
CA MET A 278 -36.28 -1.06 17.61
C MET A 278 -37.64 -1.35 18.25
N ILE A 279 -37.67 -1.64 19.57
CA ILE A 279 -38.91 -1.96 20.28
C ILE A 279 -39.78 -0.71 20.52
N ARG A 280 -39.13 0.41 20.87
CA ARG A 280 -39.87 1.65 21.15
C ARG A 280 -40.44 2.33 19.88
N CYS A 281 -39.72 2.19 18.78
CA CYS A 281 -40.19 2.70 17.47
C CYS A 281 -40.94 1.64 16.67
N TRP A 282 -41.30 0.49 17.26
CA TRP A 282 -41.83 -0.65 16.52
C TRP A 282 -43.07 -0.32 15.69
N GLU A 283 -44.00 0.45 16.22
CA GLU A 283 -45.25 0.85 15.49
C GLU A 283 -44.89 1.61 14.19
N TYR A 284 -43.92 2.54 14.25
CA TYR A 284 -43.47 3.29 13.07
C TYR A 284 -42.62 2.43 12.12
N ILE A 285 -41.83 1.47 12.66
CA ILE A 285 -41.04 0.54 11.86
C ILE A 285 -41.94 -0.40 11.07
N GLN A 286 -42.95 -0.94 11.71
CA GLN A 286 -43.91 -1.83 11.06
C GLN A 286 -44.66 -1.12 9.93
N ASP A 287 -45.23 0.07 10.20
CA ASP A 287 -45.91 0.91 9.21
C ASP A 287 -45.00 1.21 8.02
N PHE A 288 -43.77 1.63 8.27
CA PHE A 288 -42.77 1.86 7.22
C PHE A 288 -42.47 0.63 6.36
N CYS A 289 -42.34 -0.54 6.98
CA CYS A 289 -42.12 -1.80 6.27
C CYS A 289 -43.35 -2.16 5.37
N GLU A 290 -44.57 -1.83 5.80
CA GLU A 290 -45.78 -2.05 5.00
C GLU A 290 -45.80 -1.12 3.80
N VAL A 291 -45.53 0.17 3.97
CA VAL A 291 -45.36 1.14 2.86
C VAL A 291 -44.31 0.68 1.85
N CYS A 292 -43.15 0.19 2.31
CA CYS A 292 -42.11 -0.32 1.41
C CYS A 292 -42.59 -1.55 0.60
N LYS A 293 -43.43 -2.42 1.17
CA LYS A 293 -44.02 -3.54 0.43
C LYS A 293 -44.99 -3.10 -0.62
N GLU A 294 -45.86 -2.13 -0.29
CA GLU A 294 -46.84 -1.55 -1.23
C GLU A 294 -46.12 -0.93 -2.43
N HIS A 295 -45.05 -0.14 -2.20
CA HIS A 295 -44.23 0.43 -3.28
C HIS A 295 -43.57 -0.64 -4.14
N GLN A 296 -43.11 -1.76 -3.56
CA GLN A 296 -42.55 -2.88 -4.32
C GLN A 296 -43.62 -3.54 -5.21
N GLU A 297 -44.80 -3.81 -4.68
CA GLU A 297 -45.90 -4.42 -5.42
C GLU A 297 -46.34 -3.54 -6.59
N GLU A 298 -46.36 -2.23 -6.39
CA GLU A 298 -46.66 -1.24 -7.46
C GLU A 298 -45.55 -1.24 -8.53
N ALA A 299 -44.27 -1.28 -8.13
CA ALA A 299 -43.15 -1.35 -9.06
C ALA A 299 -43.12 -2.67 -9.85
N GLU A 300 -43.41 -3.80 -9.22
CA GLU A 300 -43.57 -5.10 -9.89
C GLU A 300 -44.73 -5.12 -10.87
N ALA A 301 -45.88 -4.51 -10.49
CA ALA A 301 -47.03 -4.35 -11.37
C ALA A 301 -46.76 -3.46 -12.59
N ALA A 302 -45.83 -2.50 -12.45
CA ALA A 302 -45.37 -1.63 -13.53
C ALA A 302 -44.27 -2.30 -14.41
N GLY A 303 -43.88 -3.55 -14.13
CA GLY A 303 -42.87 -4.31 -14.88
C GLY A 303 -41.44 -4.00 -14.49
N GLY A 304 -41.19 -3.40 -13.33
CA GLY A 304 -39.90 -3.18 -12.72
C GLY A 304 -39.42 -4.38 -11.90
N THR A 305 -38.15 -4.51 -11.69
CA THR A 305 -37.52 -5.57 -10.86
C THR A 305 -36.84 -4.98 -9.61
N VAL A 306 -37.47 -3.96 -9.00
CA VAL A 306 -36.90 -3.33 -7.79
C VAL A 306 -37.23 -4.20 -6.57
N THR A 307 -36.22 -4.55 -5.79
CA THR A 307 -36.39 -5.32 -4.55
C THR A 307 -36.77 -4.40 -3.40
N VAL A 308 -37.49 -4.90 -2.39
CA VAL A 308 -37.80 -4.17 -1.15
C VAL A 308 -36.51 -3.66 -0.49
N ALA A 309 -35.44 -4.48 -0.57
CA ALA A 309 -34.14 -4.12 -0.03
C ALA A 309 -33.52 -2.90 -0.73
N GLU A 310 -33.68 -2.78 -2.05
CA GLU A 310 -33.19 -1.64 -2.83
C GLU A 310 -33.98 -0.38 -2.51
N THR A 311 -35.33 -0.45 -2.48
CA THR A 311 -36.17 0.68 -2.09
C THR A 311 -35.85 1.16 -0.68
N LEU A 312 -35.73 0.24 0.26
CA LEU A 312 -35.40 0.53 1.66
C LEU A 312 -33.98 1.10 1.81
N SER A 313 -33.01 0.59 1.03
CA SER A 313 -31.65 1.11 0.98
C SER A 313 -31.61 2.52 0.38
N GLU A 314 -32.38 2.81 -0.64
CA GLU A 314 -32.44 4.13 -1.27
C GLU A 314 -33.02 5.17 -0.30
N ILE A 315 -34.14 4.86 0.36
CA ILE A 315 -34.75 5.73 1.35
C ILE A 315 -33.83 5.92 2.57
N LEU A 316 -33.29 4.85 3.12
CA LEU A 316 -32.42 4.93 4.29
C LEU A 316 -31.05 5.56 3.99
N SER A 317 -30.56 5.50 2.75
CA SER A 317 -29.33 6.18 2.34
C SER A 317 -29.46 7.70 2.39
N SER A 318 -30.68 8.23 2.21
CA SER A 318 -30.96 9.66 2.35
C SER A 318 -30.78 10.15 3.80
N ILE A 319 -31.04 9.27 4.77
CA ILE A 319 -30.93 9.54 6.21
C ILE A 319 -29.49 9.41 6.67
N ALA A 320 -28.82 8.35 6.25
CA ALA A 320 -27.50 8.02 6.77
C ALA A 320 -26.39 8.99 6.32
N GLY A 321 -26.55 9.70 5.20
CA GLY A 321 -25.60 10.73 4.70
C GLY A 321 -24.11 10.42 4.80
N THR A 322 -23.75 9.20 5.22
CA THR A 322 -22.41 8.76 5.59
C THR A 322 -22.29 7.25 5.59
N SER A 323 -21.17 6.78 5.19
CA SER A 323 -20.58 5.46 5.34
C SER A 323 -21.49 4.27 5.56
N GLU A 324 -21.64 3.47 4.51
CA GLU A 324 -21.99 2.07 4.67
C GLU A 324 -20.87 1.37 5.46
N VAL A 325 -21.08 1.13 6.73
CA VAL A 325 -20.29 0.12 7.46
C VAL A 325 -20.61 -1.21 6.80
N GLY A 326 -19.68 -1.73 6.02
CA GLY A 326 -19.85 -2.97 5.31
C GLY A 326 -20.17 -4.12 6.25
N SER A 327 -21.46 -4.38 6.49
CA SER A 327 -21.91 -5.71 6.88
C SER A 327 -21.55 -6.60 5.68
N GLY A 328 -20.63 -7.57 5.90
CA GLY A 328 -20.13 -8.46 4.85
C GLY A 328 -21.20 -9.39 4.28
N THR A 329 -22.21 -8.83 3.65
CA THR A 329 -23.16 -9.56 2.83
C THR A 329 -23.40 -8.74 1.58
N SER A 330 -22.85 -9.25 0.48
CA SER A 330 -23.10 -8.86 -0.91
C SER A 330 -22.97 -7.37 -1.25
N THR A 331 -21.73 -6.96 -1.55
CA THR A 331 -21.51 -5.81 -2.42
C THR A 331 -22.16 -6.06 -3.79
N PRO A 332 -22.96 -5.14 -4.32
CA PRO A 332 -23.22 -5.14 -5.76
C PRO A 332 -21.89 -4.81 -6.45
N VAL A 333 -21.35 -5.78 -7.15
CA VAL A 333 -20.24 -5.57 -8.09
C VAL A 333 -20.76 -4.57 -9.13
N PRO A 334 -20.09 -3.42 -9.38
CA PRO A 334 -20.46 -2.59 -10.51
C PRO A 334 -20.22 -3.41 -11.77
N GLU A 335 -21.27 -3.70 -12.51
CA GLU A 335 -21.18 -4.30 -13.83
C GLU A 335 -20.29 -3.44 -14.73
N ALA A 336 -19.11 -3.93 -15.01
CA ALA A 336 -18.29 -3.43 -16.09
C ALA A 336 -19.00 -3.83 -17.39
N SER A 337 -19.65 -2.89 -18.05
CA SER A 337 -20.17 -3.08 -19.39
C SER A 337 -19.03 -3.35 -20.38
N GLY A 338 -19.01 -4.57 -20.88
CA GLY A 338 -18.73 -4.95 -22.24
C GLY A 338 -17.28 -5.07 -22.69
N ASN A 339 -16.78 -6.19 -22.84
CA ASN A 339 -16.57 -6.98 -24.04
C ASN A 339 -15.49 -8.05 -23.87
N GLY A 340 -15.89 -9.29 -23.99
CA GLY A 340 -15.19 -10.41 -24.58
C GLY A 340 -13.79 -10.79 -24.09
N GLY A 341 -13.67 -11.92 -23.39
CA GLY A 341 -12.41 -12.64 -23.23
C GLY A 341 -12.46 -13.62 -22.07
N GLU A 342 -12.77 -14.87 -22.35
CA GLU A 342 -12.70 -15.98 -21.42
C GLU A 342 -11.30 -16.11 -20.80
N SER A 343 -11.20 -16.21 -19.47
CA SER A 343 -10.13 -16.98 -18.86
C SER A 343 -10.50 -17.42 -17.44
N ALA A 344 -10.21 -18.69 -17.21
CA ALA A 344 -10.61 -19.58 -16.17
C ALA A 344 -10.26 -19.13 -14.74
N THR A 345 -11.27 -19.19 -13.87
CA THR A 345 -11.13 -19.16 -12.41
C THR A 345 -10.72 -20.54 -11.90
N ALA A 346 -9.56 -20.60 -11.24
CA ALA A 346 -9.20 -21.74 -10.39
C ALA A 346 -9.51 -21.39 -8.94
N ALA A 347 -10.61 -21.91 -8.44
CA ALA A 347 -10.97 -21.85 -7.02
C ALA A 347 -10.19 -22.91 -6.25
N ALA A 348 -9.38 -22.50 -5.29
CA ALA A 348 -8.80 -23.39 -4.31
C ALA A 348 -9.81 -23.66 -3.19
N ARG A 349 -10.36 -24.84 -3.19
CA ARG A 349 -11.24 -25.41 -2.16
C ARG A 349 -10.37 -26.07 -1.09
N ALA A 350 -10.39 -25.55 0.11
CA ALA A 350 -9.85 -26.25 1.28
C ALA A 350 -10.91 -27.23 1.78
N GLU A 351 -10.70 -28.52 1.59
CA GLU A 351 -11.49 -29.58 2.20
C GLU A 351 -10.94 -29.92 3.58
N THR A 352 -11.77 -29.69 4.58
CA THR A 352 -11.64 -30.33 5.89
C THR A 352 -12.06 -31.79 5.79
N ARG A 353 -11.15 -32.69 6.09
CA ARG A 353 -11.49 -34.10 6.37
C ARG A 353 -11.20 -34.41 7.83
N SER A 354 -12.27 -34.62 8.56
CA SER A 354 -12.29 -35.41 9.78
C SER A 354 -12.34 -36.88 9.40
N ASP A 355 -11.45 -37.70 9.92
CA ASP A 355 -11.77 -39.10 10.22
C ASP A 355 -10.93 -39.62 11.37
N ALA A 356 -11.67 -40.26 12.27
CA ALA A 356 -11.20 -40.93 13.47
C ALA A 356 -10.75 -42.36 13.15
N SER A 357 -9.83 -42.87 13.87
CA SER A 357 -9.84 -44.12 14.65
C SER A 357 -8.46 -44.78 14.74
N GLU A 358 -8.09 -44.96 15.98
CA GLU A 358 -7.70 -46.15 16.71
C GLU A 358 -6.32 -46.77 16.54
N SER A 359 -5.74 -46.90 17.72
CA SER A 359 -4.91 -47.99 18.31
C SER A 359 -3.41 -47.93 18.00
N GLY A 360 -2.62 -47.79 19.01
CA GLY A 360 -2.11 -48.74 19.92
C GLY A 360 -0.64 -48.52 20.24
N SER A 361 -0.40 -48.44 21.54
CA SER A 361 0.73 -48.97 22.31
C SER A 361 2.15 -48.45 22.17
N ASP A 362 2.59 -47.92 23.33
CA ASP A 362 3.84 -48.23 24.09
C ASP A 362 5.14 -47.71 23.47
N ASP A 363 6.02 -47.02 24.12
CA ASP A 363 6.58 -47.09 25.46
C ASP A 363 7.62 -45.92 25.64
N GLU A 364 7.59 -45.42 26.86
CA GLU A 364 8.69 -45.02 27.72
C GLU A 364 9.76 -43.98 27.28
N ASN A 365 9.75 -42.91 28.03
CA ASN A 365 10.76 -42.53 29.04
C ASN A 365 11.67 -41.34 28.76
N ALA A 366 11.64 -40.50 29.75
CA ALA A 366 12.69 -39.69 30.34
C ALA A 366 12.81 -38.21 29.94
N SER A 367 12.17 -37.43 30.74
CA SER A 367 12.72 -36.15 31.20
C SER A 367 13.97 -36.38 32.05
N PRO A 368 14.86 -35.40 32.22
CA PRO A 368 14.80 -34.67 33.47
C PRO A 368 14.99 -33.14 33.37
N GLN A 369 14.36 -32.52 34.36
CA GLN A 369 14.57 -31.18 34.91
C GLN A 369 16.02 -30.96 35.35
N THR A 370 16.42 -29.72 35.45
CA THR A 370 16.89 -28.99 36.65
C THR A 370 17.41 -27.63 36.21
N GLU A 371 16.82 -26.60 36.77
CA GLU A 371 17.22 -25.69 37.87
C GLU A 371 18.30 -24.69 37.46
N SER A 372 17.85 -23.46 37.41
CA SER A 372 18.07 -22.29 38.25
C SER A 372 19.47 -22.17 38.87
N GLU A 373 20.09 -21.03 38.68
CA GLU A 373 20.54 -20.17 39.77
C GLU A 373 21.14 -18.84 39.31
N ASN A 374 20.67 -17.83 39.99
CA ASN A 374 21.18 -16.49 40.19
C ASN A 374 22.70 -16.37 40.26
N ASN A 375 23.26 -15.27 39.87
CA ASN A 375 23.91 -14.34 40.74
C ASN A 375 24.25 -12.99 40.14
N GLU A 376 23.86 -12.04 40.83
CA GLU A 376 24.24 -10.70 41.17
C GLU A 376 25.68 -10.26 40.97
N ASN A 377 25.72 -8.93 40.86
CA ASN A 377 26.77 -7.99 41.32
C ASN A 377 27.88 -7.65 40.34
N THR A 378 28.25 -6.45 40.15
CA THR A 378 28.20 -5.14 40.87
C THR A 378 29.00 -4.13 40.08
N SER A 379 28.58 -2.88 40.19
CA SER A 379 29.37 -1.64 40.23
C SER A 379 30.29 -1.34 39.03
N GLY A 380 30.36 -0.14 38.57
CA GLY A 380 30.16 1.15 39.20
C GLY A 380 30.74 2.26 38.30
N SER A 381 30.38 3.45 38.69
CA SER A 381 30.98 4.76 38.36
C SER A 381 30.86 5.20 36.89
N GLY A 382 30.21 6.24 36.55
CA GLY A 382 30.20 7.57 37.14
C GLY A 382 30.99 8.50 36.27
N GLU A 383 30.31 9.45 35.65
CA GLU A 383 30.78 10.82 35.64
C GLU A 383 29.83 11.72 34.87
N THR A 384 29.26 12.60 35.63
CA THR A 384 28.67 13.89 35.32
C THR A 384 29.65 14.81 34.63
N LEU A 385 29.15 15.69 33.78
CA LEU A 385 29.56 17.08 33.61
C LEU A 385 28.65 17.77 32.62
N ASN A 386 27.83 18.62 33.11
CA ASN A 386 27.79 20.06 33.29
C ASN A 386 27.05 20.82 32.18
N GLN A 387 25.95 21.38 32.61
CA GLN A 387 25.49 22.72 32.16
C GLN A 387 26.49 23.80 32.61
N PRO A 388 26.50 24.96 31.97
CA PRO A 388 25.96 26.16 32.55
C PRO A 388 25.14 26.96 31.50
N GLY A 389 24.12 27.73 31.79
CA GLY A 389 23.84 28.58 32.93
C GLY A 389 23.71 30.02 32.49
N ASN A 390 22.54 30.63 32.72
CA ASN A 390 22.28 32.01 33.07
C ASN A 390 22.56 33.11 32.01
N SER A 391 21.70 34.06 31.85
CA SER A 391 21.19 35.07 32.83
C SER A 391 20.12 35.94 32.19
N GLU A 392 19.05 36.27 32.88
CA GLU A 392 18.68 37.56 33.46
C GLU A 392 18.56 38.68 32.42
N SER A 393 17.62 39.54 32.42
CA SER A 393 16.63 40.05 33.38
C SER A 393 15.80 41.19 32.74
N ALA A 394 14.61 41.24 33.10
CA ALA A 394 13.92 42.28 33.83
C ALA A 394 13.21 43.42 33.08
N LYS A 395 11.96 43.50 33.45
CA LYS A 395 11.19 44.67 33.91
C LYS A 395 10.30 45.42 32.94
N GLN A 396 9.03 45.24 33.20
CA GLN A 396 8.04 46.20 33.68
C GLN A 396 7.33 47.07 32.65
N GLY A 397 6.02 46.96 32.68
CA GLY A 397 5.10 48.00 32.24
C GLY A 397 3.68 47.46 32.15
N GLY A 398 2.87 47.77 33.15
CA GLY A 398 1.55 47.31 33.42
C GLY A 398 0.47 47.76 32.44
N GLY A 399 -0.62 47.07 32.48
CA GLY A 399 -1.87 47.37 31.78
C GLY A 399 -2.89 46.30 32.09
N ASP A 400 -3.64 46.53 33.13
CA ASP A 400 -4.80 45.83 33.61
C ASP A 400 -5.88 45.69 32.52
N SER A 401 -6.30 44.50 32.18
CA SER A 401 -7.71 44.19 31.87
C SER A 401 -7.95 42.69 32.02
N GLY A 402 -8.73 42.39 33.05
CA GLY A 402 -9.12 41.04 33.39
C GLY A 402 -9.90 40.37 32.29
N THR A 403 -9.40 39.25 31.91
CA THR A 403 -10.19 38.19 31.30
C THR A 403 -9.93 36.94 32.11
N GLY A 404 -10.96 36.55 32.85
CA GLY A 404 -10.95 35.37 33.68
C GLY A 404 -10.59 34.15 32.87
N LYS A 405 -9.46 33.52 33.16
CA LYS A 405 -9.21 32.16 32.79
C LYS A 405 -10.19 31.30 33.57
N GLN A 406 -11.32 30.96 32.95
CA GLN A 406 -12.08 29.82 33.39
C GLN A 406 -11.20 28.58 33.19
N GLN A 407 -10.71 28.03 34.26
CA GLN A 407 -10.22 26.66 34.30
C GLN A 407 -11.41 25.75 34.00
N ILE A 408 -11.48 25.27 32.79
CA ILE A 408 -12.44 24.24 32.39
C ILE A 408 -12.04 22.98 33.14
N SER A 409 -12.93 22.53 34.05
CA SER A 409 -12.74 21.29 34.77
C SER A 409 -12.63 20.11 33.80
N GLU A 410 -11.89 19.05 34.14
CA GLU A 410 -11.71 17.87 33.27
C GLU A 410 -13.03 17.17 32.92
N SER A 411 -14.10 17.45 33.63
CA SER A 411 -15.46 16.93 33.34
C SER A 411 -16.16 17.64 32.18
N GLU A 412 -15.68 18.83 31.74
CA GLU A 412 -16.28 19.59 30.64
C GLU A 412 -15.58 19.38 29.29
N LYS A 413 -14.50 18.62 29.25
CA LYS A 413 -13.72 18.32 28.03
C LYS A 413 -14.41 17.34 27.08
N GLY A 414 -15.67 17.30 26.99
CA GLY A 414 -16.40 16.44 26.08
C GLY A 414 -17.75 17.00 25.67
N ARG A 415 -18.06 18.24 26.12
CA ARG A 415 -19.34 18.86 25.76
C ARG A 415 -19.15 19.81 24.60
N ILE A 416 -20.10 19.75 23.68
CA ILE A 416 -20.24 20.74 22.60
C ILE A 416 -20.55 22.08 23.27
N PRO A 417 -19.80 23.17 22.98
CA PRO A 417 -20.13 24.49 23.50
C PRO A 417 -21.52 24.86 23.05
N HIS A 418 -22.36 25.27 23.99
CA HIS A 418 -23.69 25.83 23.69
C HIS A 418 -23.53 27.05 22.78
N GLN A 419 -23.63 26.85 21.48
CA GLN A 419 -24.14 27.91 20.64
C GLN A 419 -25.66 27.87 20.74
N GLN A 420 -26.27 28.97 21.13
CA GLN A 420 -27.70 29.15 21.13
C GLN A 420 -28.25 28.90 19.74
N THR A 421 -28.61 27.67 19.47
CA THR A 421 -29.41 27.28 18.33
C THR A 421 -30.24 26.12 18.81
N ASP A 422 -31.49 26.37 18.85
CA ASP A 422 -32.62 25.46 18.75
C ASP A 422 -32.36 24.03 19.26
N GLY A 423 -32.58 23.71 20.55
CA GLY A 423 -32.76 22.35 20.92
C GLY A 423 -31.95 21.76 22.07
N VAL A 424 -32.20 20.52 22.31
CA VAL A 424 -31.61 19.69 23.35
C VAL A 424 -30.16 19.35 23.00
N SER A 425 -29.23 19.54 23.95
CA SER A 425 -27.82 19.16 23.76
C SER A 425 -27.56 17.80 24.37
N ALA A 426 -26.91 16.91 23.64
CA ALA A 426 -26.42 15.65 24.18
C ALA A 426 -25.30 15.88 25.20
N PRO A 427 -25.22 15.07 26.28
CA PRO A 427 -24.13 15.11 27.23
C PRO A 427 -22.80 14.63 26.63
N VAL A 428 -22.85 14.04 25.43
CA VAL A 428 -21.74 13.49 24.69
C VAL A 428 -21.51 14.31 23.44
N GLY A 429 -20.35 14.82 23.26
CA GLY A 429 -19.96 15.57 22.09
C GLY A 429 -18.64 16.25 22.35
N GLY A 430 -17.58 15.75 21.74
CA GLY A 430 -16.33 16.49 21.68
C GLY A 430 -16.53 17.69 20.77
N SER A 431 -16.14 18.89 21.19
CA SER A 431 -15.92 19.96 20.24
C SER A 431 -14.48 20.43 20.33
N VAL A 432 -13.90 20.68 19.17
CA VAL A 432 -12.62 21.36 19.10
C VAL A 432 -12.91 22.85 19.25
N THR A 433 -12.37 23.51 20.29
CA THR A 433 -12.53 24.94 20.46
C THR A 433 -11.87 25.66 19.28
N LYS A 434 -12.66 26.17 18.36
CA LYS A 434 -12.18 26.91 17.18
C LYS A 434 -11.97 28.38 17.55
N ASN A 435 -10.80 28.73 18.08
CA ASN A 435 -10.38 30.12 18.10
C ASN A 435 -9.70 30.49 16.77
N SER A 436 -9.63 31.77 16.44
CA SER A 436 -9.06 32.27 15.19
C SER A 436 -7.58 31.87 14.98
N GLU A 437 -6.83 31.71 16.05
CA GLU A 437 -5.43 31.31 16.00
C GLU A 437 -5.30 29.82 15.66
N TYR A 438 -6.11 28.97 16.27
CA TYR A 438 -6.16 27.54 15.98
C TYR A 438 -6.64 27.25 14.55
N GLN A 439 -7.67 27.97 14.08
CA GLN A 439 -8.14 27.84 12.69
C GLN A 439 -7.03 28.21 11.70
N ARG A 440 -6.29 29.29 11.98
CA ARG A 440 -5.16 29.70 11.15
C ARG A 440 -4.04 28.67 11.18
N GLU A 441 -3.70 28.13 12.34
CA GLU A 441 -2.69 27.09 12.47
C GLU A 441 -3.06 25.83 11.67
N GLN A 442 -4.32 25.37 11.73
CA GLN A 442 -4.78 24.21 10.97
C GLN A 442 -4.81 24.50 9.45
N TYR A 443 -5.14 25.71 9.06
CA TYR A 443 -5.05 26.13 7.66
C TYR A 443 -3.60 26.13 7.16
N ASP A 444 -2.68 26.69 7.92
CA ASP A 444 -1.26 26.74 7.58
C ASP A 444 -0.64 25.32 7.52
N ARG A 445 -1.07 24.43 8.41
CA ARG A 445 -0.68 22.99 8.36
C ARG A 445 -1.20 22.31 7.10
N ALA A 446 -2.48 22.48 6.79
CA ALA A 446 -3.08 21.95 5.57
C ALA A 446 -2.37 22.45 4.31
N ALA A 447 -2.05 23.77 4.26
CA ALA A 447 -1.30 24.34 3.16
C ALA A 447 0.11 23.73 3.03
N SER A 448 0.80 23.50 4.15
CA SER A 448 2.12 22.86 4.17
C SER A 448 2.07 21.39 3.70
N ASP A 449 1.08 20.63 4.15
CA ASP A 449 0.91 19.22 3.71
C ASP A 449 0.58 19.14 2.22
N ILE A 450 -0.31 20.02 1.74
CA ILE A 450 -0.65 20.13 0.31
C ILE A 450 0.59 20.50 -0.51
N GLU A 451 1.40 21.48 -0.05
CA GLU A 451 2.63 21.85 -0.74
C GLU A 451 3.59 20.67 -0.87
N ARG A 452 3.82 19.94 0.21
CA ARG A 452 4.68 18.77 0.21
C ARG A 452 4.19 17.67 -0.74
N ILE A 453 2.88 17.39 -0.75
CA ILE A 453 2.30 16.39 -1.64
C ILE A 453 2.39 16.84 -3.10
N LEU A 454 2.13 18.13 -3.38
CA LEU A 454 2.25 18.69 -4.73
C LEU A 454 3.70 18.67 -5.24
N ASP A 455 4.67 18.95 -4.37
CA ASP A 455 6.08 18.89 -4.73
C ASP A 455 6.49 17.46 -5.08
N ASN A 456 6.08 16.47 -4.28
CA ASN A 456 6.31 15.05 -4.57
C ASN A 456 5.65 14.61 -5.89
N MET A 457 4.41 15.05 -6.15
CA MET A 457 3.72 14.77 -7.42
C MET A 457 4.43 15.40 -8.62
N ALA A 458 4.89 16.64 -8.47
CA ALA A 458 5.62 17.35 -9.52
C ALA A 458 7.00 16.73 -9.78
N GLU A 459 7.68 16.28 -8.73
CA GLU A 459 8.95 15.57 -8.83
C GLU A 459 8.76 14.21 -9.55
N LYS A 460 7.75 13.44 -9.16
CA LYS A 460 7.41 12.18 -9.84
C LYS A 460 7.13 12.42 -11.34
N ALA A 461 6.29 13.42 -11.66
CA ALA A 461 5.98 13.76 -13.06
C ALA A 461 7.21 14.23 -13.85
N ALA A 462 8.17 14.92 -13.19
CA ALA A 462 9.43 15.31 -13.82
C ALA A 462 10.36 14.08 -14.03
N CYS A 463 10.40 13.15 -13.08
CA CYS A 463 11.14 11.91 -13.22
C CYS A 463 10.58 11.03 -14.35
N GLU A 464 9.26 10.90 -14.44
CA GLU A 464 8.60 10.14 -15.52
C GLU A 464 8.90 10.73 -16.92
N GLU A 465 8.98 12.06 -17.03
CA GLU A 465 9.37 12.73 -18.28
C GLU A 465 10.84 12.44 -18.63
N LEU A 466 11.75 12.50 -17.66
CA LEU A 466 13.15 12.17 -17.84
C LEU A 466 13.33 10.68 -18.22
N GLU A 467 12.60 9.78 -17.60
CA GLU A 467 12.63 8.37 -17.96
C GLU A 467 12.06 8.11 -19.35
N SER A 468 11.03 8.82 -19.76
CA SER A 468 10.50 8.72 -21.12
C SER A 468 11.49 9.21 -22.19
N GLU A 469 12.21 10.31 -21.90
CA GLU A 469 13.33 10.77 -22.76
C GLU A 469 14.45 9.71 -22.81
N ARG A 470 14.78 9.12 -21.67
CA ARG A 470 15.79 8.05 -21.58
C ARG A 470 15.39 6.80 -22.39
N ILE A 471 14.13 6.37 -22.28
CA ILE A 471 13.59 5.26 -23.09
C ILE A 471 13.73 5.57 -24.59
N ARG A 472 13.46 6.80 -25.00
CA ARG A 472 13.63 7.22 -26.39
C ARG A 472 15.10 7.13 -26.82
N GLU A 473 16.04 7.63 -26.01
CA GLU A 473 17.47 7.53 -26.28
C GLU A 473 17.96 6.07 -26.38
N LEU A 474 17.48 5.19 -25.51
CA LEU A 474 17.80 3.76 -25.54
C LEU A 474 17.27 3.08 -26.79
N ASN A 475 16.06 3.43 -27.24
CA ASN A 475 15.49 2.93 -28.49
C ASN A 475 16.26 3.43 -29.71
N GLU A 476 16.65 4.70 -29.76
CA GLU A 476 17.51 5.25 -30.81
C GLU A 476 18.88 4.54 -30.84
N ALA A 477 19.48 4.30 -29.67
CA ALA A 477 20.72 3.53 -29.56
C ALA A 477 20.56 2.09 -30.03
N ALA A 478 19.46 1.42 -29.69
CA ALA A 478 19.15 0.06 -30.13
C ALA A 478 19.01 -0.01 -31.68
N GLN A 479 18.34 0.95 -32.31
CA GLN A 479 18.18 1.00 -33.76
C GLN A 479 19.47 1.32 -34.51
N SER A 480 20.47 1.90 -33.84
CA SER A 480 21.77 2.21 -34.43
C SER A 480 22.73 1.02 -34.57
N ILE A 481 22.39 -0.12 -33.93
CA ILE A 481 23.24 -1.33 -33.88
C ILE A 481 22.96 -2.23 -35.11
N SER A 482 24.00 -2.84 -35.67
CA SER A 482 23.87 -3.89 -36.69
C SER A 482 23.72 -5.26 -36.00
N TYR A 483 22.58 -5.88 -36.22
CA TYR A 483 22.25 -7.17 -35.61
C TYR A 483 22.63 -8.40 -36.44
N GLY A 484 23.07 -8.19 -37.71
CA GLY A 484 23.38 -9.25 -38.65
C GLY A 484 22.17 -9.69 -39.49
N ASP A 485 22.45 -10.43 -40.59
CA ASP A 485 21.45 -10.77 -41.60
C ASP A 485 20.32 -11.67 -41.08
N ILE A 486 20.60 -12.53 -40.10
CA ILE A 486 19.62 -13.45 -39.50
C ILE A 486 18.54 -12.70 -38.69
N HIS A 487 18.81 -11.47 -38.29
CA HIS A 487 17.89 -10.58 -37.57
C HIS A 487 17.30 -9.48 -38.49
N SER A 488 17.49 -9.60 -39.80
CA SER A 488 16.98 -8.61 -40.74
C SER A 488 15.45 -8.54 -40.69
N GLY A 489 14.90 -7.32 -40.60
CA GLY A 489 13.46 -7.09 -40.55
C GLY A 489 12.81 -7.26 -39.17
N VAL A 490 13.60 -7.58 -38.12
CA VAL A 490 13.14 -7.63 -36.75
C VAL A 490 13.25 -6.24 -36.13
N ASN A 491 12.19 -5.79 -35.47
CA ASN A 491 12.20 -4.53 -34.72
C ASN A 491 12.77 -4.78 -33.33
N ILE A 492 13.70 -3.94 -32.87
CA ILE A 492 14.24 -4.00 -31.49
C ILE A 492 13.66 -2.85 -30.71
N ARG A 493 13.01 -3.15 -29.61
CA ARG A 493 12.36 -2.17 -28.77
C ARG A 493 12.86 -2.29 -27.33
N VAL A 494 13.20 -1.15 -26.72
CA VAL A 494 13.60 -1.08 -25.32
C VAL A 494 12.44 -0.58 -24.48
N ASN A 495 12.08 -1.35 -23.49
CA ASN A 495 11.06 -1.03 -22.49
C ASN A 495 11.73 -0.82 -21.11
N ARG A 496 11.29 0.18 -20.37
CA ARG A 496 11.73 0.45 -19.03
C ARG A 496 10.56 0.96 -18.19
N ILE A 497 10.46 0.49 -16.97
CA ILE A 497 9.45 0.96 -16.01
C ILE A 497 9.88 2.34 -15.53
N ALA A 498 9.12 3.36 -15.90
CA ALA A 498 9.39 4.75 -15.52
C ALA A 498 9.10 5.04 -14.04
N SER A 499 8.09 4.37 -13.46
CA SER A 499 7.67 4.53 -12.06
C SER A 499 7.41 3.16 -11.46
N VAL A 500 8.11 2.85 -10.38
CA VAL A 500 7.98 1.57 -9.68
C VAL A 500 6.67 1.50 -8.92
N ASP A 501 5.94 0.40 -9.07
CA ASP A 501 4.72 0.12 -8.30
C ASP A 501 5.10 -0.22 -6.84
N PRO A 502 4.37 0.29 -5.84
CA PRO A 502 4.55 -0.09 -4.44
C PRO A 502 4.54 -1.59 -4.18
N GLU A 503 3.82 -2.36 -4.98
CA GLU A 503 3.78 -3.82 -4.86
C GLU A 503 5.16 -4.44 -5.12
N LEU A 504 5.92 -3.95 -6.10
CA LEU A 504 7.28 -4.42 -6.39
C LEU A 504 8.25 -4.10 -5.24
N VAL A 505 8.04 -2.97 -4.56
CA VAL A 505 8.82 -2.60 -3.36
C VAL A 505 8.56 -3.60 -2.22
N GLU A 506 7.28 -3.90 -1.94
CA GLU A 506 6.91 -4.85 -0.90
C GLU A 506 7.46 -6.26 -1.19
N GLN A 507 7.35 -6.72 -2.43
CA GLN A 507 7.89 -8.01 -2.87
C GLN A 507 9.41 -8.06 -2.71
N HIS A 508 10.14 -7.01 -3.10
CA HIS A 508 11.58 -6.94 -2.94
C HIS A 508 12.00 -7.03 -1.46
N ASP A 509 11.36 -6.23 -0.59
CA ASP A 509 11.70 -6.17 0.83
C ASP A 509 11.43 -7.50 1.55
N ALA A 510 10.46 -8.28 1.07
CA ALA A 510 10.16 -9.59 1.61
C ALA A 510 11.26 -10.62 1.33
N ILE A 511 11.95 -10.55 0.19
CA ILE A 511 12.90 -11.59 -0.26
C ILE A 511 14.36 -11.15 -0.22
N CYS A 512 14.68 -9.87 -0.07
CA CYS A 512 16.03 -9.34 -0.25
C CYS A 512 17.03 -9.83 0.83
N ASN A 513 16.63 -10.01 2.09
CA ASN A 513 17.53 -10.30 3.19
C ASN A 513 18.43 -11.53 2.98
N PRO A 514 17.94 -12.73 2.59
CA PRO A 514 18.81 -13.88 2.32
C PRO A 514 19.71 -13.64 1.11
N LEU A 515 19.25 -12.96 0.08
CA LEU A 515 19.99 -12.69 -1.15
C LEU A 515 21.15 -11.72 -0.92
N ILE A 516 20.95 -10.68 -0.12
CA ILE A 516 22.01 -9.73 0.29
C ILE A 516 23.10 -10.44 1.07
N SER A 517 22.79 -11.47 1.85
CA SER A 517 23.80 -12.24 2.57
C SER A 517 24.77 -12.95 1.61
N ILE A 518 24.26 -13.48 0.49
CA ILE A 518 25.05 -14.12 -0.57
C ILE A 518 25.89 -13.08 -1.32
N SER A 519 25.31 -11.92 -1.63
CA SER A 519 26.02 -10.78 -2.22
C SER A 519 27.21 -10.35 -1.37
N ARG A 520 27.03 -10.22 -0.05
CA ARG A 520 28.14 -9.89 0.87
C ARG A 520 29.24 -10.93 0.90
N GLN A 521 28.94 -12.22 0.71
CA GLN A 521 29.94 -13.27 0.56
C GLN A 521 30.73 -13.12 -0.74
N LEU A 522 30.02 -12.78 -1.85
CA LEU A 522 30.65 -12.50 -3.13
C LEU A 522 31.61 -11.29 -3.03
N GLN A 523 31.16 -10.20 -2.39
CA GLN A 523 31.97 -9.01 -2.15
C GLN A 523 33.26 -9.37 -1.39
N LYS A 524 33.15 -10.10 -0.28
CA LYS A 524 34.32 -10.51 0.53
C LYS A 524 35.27 -11.37 -0.26
N SER A 525 34.77 -12.32 -1.06
CA SER A 525 35.62 -13.24 -1.83
C SER A 525 36.35 -12.52 -2.96
N LEU A 526 35.66 -11.62 -3.70
CA LEU A 526 36.27 -10.86 -4.79
C LEU A 526 37.23 -9.80 -4.28
N LEU A 527 36.91 -9.04 -3.24
CA LEU A 527 37.80 -8.05 -2.62
C LEU A 527 39.10 -8.70 -2.10
N ARG A 528 39.00 -9.92 -1.55
CA ARG A 528 40.20 -10.69 -1.14
C ARG A 528 41.10 -10.97 -2.33
N GLN A 529 40.53 -11.43 -3.45
CA GLN A 529 41.28 -11.73 -4.68
C GLN A 529 41.91 -10.47 -5.28
N LEU A 530 41.14 -9.38 -5.36
CA LEU A 530 41.65 -8.10 -5.88
C LEU A 530 42.76 -7.53 -4.99
N LYS A 531 42.66 -7.65 -3.67
CA LYS A 531 43.72 -7.24 -2.73
C LYS A 531 44.98 -8.13 -2.83
N GLU A 532 44.82 -9.43 -3.06
CA GLU A 532 45.94 -10.33 -3.31
C GLU A 532 46.71 -9.96 -4.61
N ASN A 533 45.98 -9.61 -5.66
CA ASN A 533 46.58 -9.15 -6.93
C ASN A 533 47.23 -7.76 -6.82
N ARG A 534 46.76 -6.90 -5.92
CA ARG A 534 47.33 -5.57 -5.67
C ARG A 534 48.65 -5.62 -4.89
N ARG A 535 48.90 -6.68 -4.12
CA ARG A 535 50.15 -6.84 -3.40
C ARG A 535 51.27 -7.11 -4.37
N GLY A 536 51.99 -6.04 -4.78
CA GLY A 536 53.27 -6.18 -5.38
C GLY A 536 54.13 -7.08 -4.48
N GLY A 537 54.82 -8.03 -5.02
CA GLY A 537 55.56 -9.00 -4.25
C GLY A 537 56.95 -9.21 -4.77
N LYS A 538 57.85 -9.70 -3.91
CA LYS A 538 59.14 -10.15 -4.28
C LYS A 538 58.99 -11.49 -5.02
N GLN A 539 59.20 -11.49 -6.33
CA GLN A 539 59.29 -12.72 -7.13
C GLN A 539 60.68 -13.25 -7.03
N THR A 540 60.87 -14.33 -6.27
CA THR A 540 62.18 -14.99 -6.06
C THR A 540 62.37 -16.18 -7.00
N GLY A 541 63.54 -16.71 -7.09
CA GLY A 541 63.83 -17.90 -7.87
C GLY A 541 63.99 -17.64 -9.39
N LEU A 542 64.43 -16.45 -9.75
CA LEU A 542 64.72 -16.08 -11.14
C LEU A 542 66.19 -16.40 -11.48
N ILE A 543 66.40 -16.88 -12.71
CA ILE A 543 67.77 -17.19 -13.24
C ILE A 543 68.51 -15.89 -13.62
N MET A 544 67.72 -14.80 -13.96
CA MET A 544 68.26 -13.50 -14.32
C MET A 544 67.46 -12.37 -13.64
N GLY A 545 68.10 -11.30 -13.19
CA GLY A 545 67.48 -10.15 -12.57
C GLY A 545 68.46 -9.09 -12.10
N ARG A 546 67.98 -7.88 -11.77
CA ARG A 546 68.80 -6.78 -11.25
C ARG A 546 69.08 -6.86 -9.78
N ARG A 547 68.49 -7.75 -9.02
CA ARG A 547 68.59 -7.86 -7.57
C ARG A 547 68.87 -9.33 -7.18
N LEU A 548 69.87 -9.55 -6.37
CA LEU A 548 70.23 -10.86 -5.85
C LEU A 548 69.51 -11.18 -4.54
N ASP A 549 69.00 -12.40 -4.43
CA ASP A 549 68.50 -12.95 -3.18
C ASP A 549 69.59 -13.66 -2.39
N ALA A 550 70.11 -12.98 -1.38
CA ALA A 550 71.18 -13.50 -0.58
C ALA A 550 70.90 -14.87 0.08
N HIS A 551 69.57 -15.14 0.37
CA HIS A 551 69.12 -16.42 0.95
C HIS A 551 69.08 -17.57 -0.09
N ALA A 552 69.06 -17.26 -1.36
CA ALA A 552 69.01 -18.24 -2.42
C ALA A 552 70.42 -18.63 -2.93
N LEU A 553 71.45 -17.86 -2.56
CA LEU A 553 72.87 -18.13 -2.99
C LEU A 553 73.35 -19.48 -2.53
N CYS A 554 72.89 -20.03 -1.42
CA CYS A 554 73.24 -21.33 -0.90
C CYS A 554 72.65 -22.53 -1.59
N ARG A 555 71.65 -22.33 -2.50
CA ARG A 555 70.88 -23.40 -3.13
C ARG A 555 71.50 -23.99 -4.37
N ASN A 556 72.49 -23.39 -4.93
CA ASN A 556 73.32 -23.85 -6.10
C ASN A 556 72.52 -24.25 -7.35
N ASP A 557 71.23 -23.71 -7.46
CA ASP A 557 70.29 -24.00 -8.54
C ASP A 557 70.28 -22.91 -9.61
N GLY A 558 71.16 -21.91 -9.50
CA GLY A 558 71.24 -20.77 -10.41
C GLY A 558 70.08 -19.80 -10.32
N LYS A 559 69.03 -20.04 -9.48
CA LYS A 559 67.87 -19.22 -9.31
C LYS A 559 68.00 -18.18 -8.20
N VAL A 560 69.02 -17.35 -8.30
CA VAL A 560 69.45 -16.44 -7.26
C VAL A 560 68.97 -15.02 -7.36
N PHE A 561 68.16 -14.70 -8.37
CA PHE A 561 67.68 -13.36 -8.56
C PHE A 561 66.26 -13.20 -8.11
N TYR A 562 65.88 -11.96 -7.75
CA TYR A 562 64.50 -11.56 -7.51
C TYR A 562 64.16 -10.26 -8.18
N LYS A 563 62.88 -10.09 -8.45
CA LYS A 563 62.27 -8.89 -8.97
C LYS A 563 61.16 -8.41 -8.00
N ASN A 564 61.18 -7.16 -7.63
CA ASN A 564 60.02 -6.55 -6.95
C ASN A 564 59.02 -6.13 -8.01
N ASN A 565 57.88 -6.76 -8.03
CA ASN A 565 56.76 -6.32 -8.84
C ASN A 565 56.12 -5.14 -8.10
N LEU A 566 55.86 -4.04 -8.82
CA LEU A 566 55.05 -2.92 -8.31
C LEU A 566 53.65 -3.41 -8.02
N PRO A 567 52.95 -2.81 -7.06
CA PRO A 567 51.52 -3.06 -6.89
C PRO A 567 50.78 -2.74 -8.20
N ASN A 568 50.05 -3.69 -8.71
CA ASN A 568 49.15 -3.43 -9.84
C ASN A 568 47.96 -2.59 -9.38
N GLU A 569 47.49 -1.72 -10.25
CA GLU A 569 46.19 -1.08 -10.05
C GLU A 569 45.13 -2.16 -10.05
N ILE A 570 44.04 -1.94 -9.28
CA ILE A 570 42.87 -2.82 -9.31
C ILE A 570 42.20 -2.59 -10.68
N PRO A 571 42.07 -3.64 -11.52
CA PRO A 571 41.43 -3.45 -12.81
C PRO A 571 39.96 -3.05 -12.58
N GLU A 572 39.58 -2.00 -13.23
CA GLU A 572 38.17 -1.56 -13.26
C GLU A 572 37.33 -2.59 -13.99
N LEU A 573 36.19 -2.97 -13.40
CA LEU A 573 35.27 -3.97 -13.89
C LEU A 573 33.98 -3.30 -14.32
N ALA A 574 33.41 -3.72 -15.45
CA ALA A 574 32.03 -3.41 -15.87
C ALA A 574 31.27 -4.72 -16.12
N VAL A 575 30.02 -4.78 -15.71
CA VAL A 575 29.19 -5.99 -15.78
C VAL A 575 27.95 -5.73 -16.64
N GLY A 576 27.73 -6.59 -17.63
CA GLY A 576 26.45 -6.68 -18.36
C GLY A 576 25.75 -7.99 -17.99
N LEU A 577 24.50 -7.91 -17.58
CA LEU A 577 23.66 -9.07 -17.28
C LEU A 577 22.50 -9.10 -18.27
N LEU A 578 22.33 -10.21 -18.96
CA LEU A 578 21.24 -10.47 -19.87
C LEU A 578 20.43 -11.66 -19.39
N LEU A 579 19.14 -11.50 -19.24
CA LEU A 579 18.20 -12.51 -18.72
C LEU A 579 17.23 -12.93 -19.83
N ASP A 580 17.10 -14.21 -20.02
CA ASP A 580 16.04 -14.79 -20.84
C ASP A 580 14.72 -14.73 -20.08
N GLU A 581 13.73 -14.07 -20.68
CA GLU A 581 12.36 -13.96 -20.16
C GLU A 581 11.36 -14.67 -21.09
N SER A 582 11.81 -15.68 -21.79
CA SER A 582 10.94 -16.51 -22.61
C SER A 582 9.97 -17.35 -21.76
N GLY A 583 8.88 -17.81 -22.38
CA GLY A 583 7.86 -18.62 -21.72
C GLY A 583 8.39 -19.92 -21.12
N SER A 584 9.48 -20.50 -21.68
CA SER A 584 10.15 -21.69 -21.13
C SER A 584 10.73 -21.47 -19.74
N MET A 585 11.07 -20.23 -19.40
CA MET A 585 11.59 -19.84 -18.07
C MET A 585 10.53 -19.93 -16.94
N CYS A 586 9.24 -20.09 -17.29
CA CYS A 586 8.19 -20.35 -16.30
C CYS A 586 8.34 -21.74 -15.65
N SER A 587 8.98 -22.70 -16.34
CA SER A 587 9.12 -24.06 -15.86
C SER A 587 10.27 -24.20 -14.85
N CYS A 588 10.07 -25.06 -13.82
CA CYS A 588 11.11 -25.42 -12.84
C CYS A 588 11.71 -24.22 -12.08
N ASP A 589 10.91 -23.20 -11.77
CA ASP A 589 11.30 -22.00 -11.03
C ASP A 589 12.48 -21.22 -11.64
N ARG A 590 12.80 -21.44 -12.94
CA ARG A 590 13.95 -20.80 -13.61
C ARG A 590 13.92 -19.28 -13.50
N CYS A 591 12.74 -18.68 -13.72
CA CYS A 591 12.55 -17.23 -13.62
C CYS A 591 12.85 -16.72 -12.21
N THR A 592 12.45 -17.46 -11.16
CA THR A 592 12.73 -17.13 -9.77
C THR A 592 14.24 -17.16 -9.46
N TYR A 593 14.96 -18.19 -9.96
CA TYR A 593 16.42 -18.27 -9.82
C TYR A 593 17.13 -17.17 -10.60
N ALA A 594 16.67 -16.85 -11.83
CA ALA A 594 17.24 -15.78 -12.63
C ALA A 594 17.08 -14.42 -11.94
N ARG A 595 15.87 -14.13 -11.40
CA ARG A 595 15.59 -12.93 -10.61
C ARG A 595 16.46 -12.84 -9.37
N ALA A 596 16.59 -13.92 -8.60
CA ALA A 596 17.43 -13.96 -7.41
C ALA A 596 18.91 -13.74 -7.76
N ALA A 597 19.42 -14.34 -8.84
CA ALA A 597 20.79 -14.11 -9.32
C ALA A 597 20.99 -12.65 -9.74
N ALA A 598 20.01 -12.05 -10.42
CA ALA A 598 20.06 -10.63 -10.82
C ALA A 598 20.14 -9.70 -9.60
N ILE A 599 19.32 -9.93 -8.58
CA ILE A 599 19.34 -9.15 -7.33
C ILE A 599 20.70 -9.27 -6.63
N ILE A 600 21.23 -10.49 -6.51
CA ILE A 600 22.55 -10.72 -5.87
C ILE A 600 23.66 -9.99 -6.62
N LEU A 601 23.66 -10.06 -7.96
CA LEU A 601 24.68 -9.44 -8.80
C LEU A 601 24.56 -7.92 -8.84
N TYR A 602 23.32 -7.41 -8.85
CA TYR A 602 23.07 -5.97 -8.80
C TYR A 602 23.55 -5.38 -7.47
N ASP A 603 23.10 -5.93 -6.33
CA ASP A 603 23.54 -5.47 -4.99
C ASP A 603 25.06 -5.57 -4.82
N PHE A 604 25.68 -6.63 -5.37
CA PHE A 604 27.13 -6.77 -5.41
C PHE A 604 27.79 -5.62 -6.18
N CYS A 605 27.30 -5.29 -7.38
CA CYS A 605 27.85 -4.22 -8.21
C CYS A 605 27.61 -2.84 -7.59
N GLU A 606 26.42 -2.58 -7.08
CA GLU A 606 26.07 -1.34 -6.40
C GLU A 606 26.95 -1.08 -5.18
N SER A 607 27.11 -2.08 -4.31
CA SER A 607 27.93 -1.97 -3.10
C SER A 607 29.42 -1.72 -3.36
N LEU A 608 29.92 -2.06 -4.54
CA LEU A 608 31.32 -1.85 -4.95
C LEU A 608 31.49 -0.75 -5.99
N GLU A 609 30.42 -0.02 -6.30
CA GLU A 609 30.39 1.02 -7.34
C GLU A 609 30.87 0.50 -8.72
N ILE A 610 30.60 -0.77 -9.02
CA ILE A 610 30.93 -1.40 -10.31
C ILE A 610 29.81 -1.06 -11.31
N PRO A 611 30.08 -0.40 -12.43
CA PRO A 611 29.08 -0.14 -13.46
C PRO A 611 28.39 -1.44 -13.91
N VAL A 612 27.08 -1.46 -13.82
CA VAL A 612 26.26 -2.63 -14.18
C VAL A 612 25.13 -2.24 -15.10
N MET A 613 24.82 -3.12 -16.04
CA MET A 613 23.68 -3.03 -16.93
C MET A 613 22.91 -4.35 -16.85
N VAL A 614 21.61 -4.28 -16.58
CA VAL A 614 20.75 -5.46 -16.43
C VAL A 614 19.57 -5.36 -17.40
N TYR A 615 19.46 -6.35 -18.27
CA TYR A 615 18.40 -6.45 -19.26
C TYR A 615 17.74 -7.81 -19.23
N GLY A 616 16.42 -7.80 -19.35
CA GLY A 616 15.64 -8.96 -19.76
C GLY A 616 15.35 -8.91 -21.26
N HIS A 617 15.04 -10.02 -21.88
CA HIS A 617 14.57 -10.03 -23.26
C HIS A 617 13.52 -11.10 -23.51
N SER A 618 12.61 -10.76 -24.41
CA SER A 618 11.60 -11.66 -24.95
C SER A 618 11.26 -11.22 -26.37
N THR A 619 10.48 -12.00 -27.08
CA THR A 619 9.91 -11.58 -28.37
C THR A 619 8.40 -11.45 -28.26
N ASP A 620 7.85 -10.43 -28.89
CA ASP A 620 6.41 -10.22 -29.01
C ASP A 620 6.00 -10.20 -30.48
N CYS A 621 4.83 -10.74 -30.75
CA CYS A 621 4.26 -10.76 -32.10
C CYS A 621 3.04 -9.84 -32.13
N TYR A 622 3.28 -8.54 -32.22
CA TYR A 622 2.25 -7.52 -32.38
C TYR A 622 2.11 -7.14 -33.84
N ASP A 623 0.92 -7.08 -34.38
CA ASP A 623 0.60 -6.69 -35.77
C ASP A 623 1.32 -7.52 -36.86
N GLY A 624 1.62 -8.78 -36.61
CA GLY A 624 2.28 -9.64 -37.62
C GLY A 624 3.75 -9.28 -37.91
N LYS A 625 4.37 -8.43 -37.07
CA LYS A 625 5.81 -8.14 -37.12
C LYS A 625 6.47 -8.69 -35.87
N ASN A 626 7.52 -9.46 -36.05
CA ASN A 626 8.34 -9.95 -34.93
C ASN A 626 9.13 -8.77 -34.35
N SER A 627 8.96 -8.51 -33.07
CA SER A 627 9.75 -7.55 -32.32
C SER A 627 10.51 -8.25 -31.18
N VAL A 628 11.74 -7.83 -30.95
CA VAL A 628 12.51 -8.21 -29.77
C VAL A 628 12.34 -7.11 -28.76
N GLU A 629 11.70 -7.45 -27.64
CA GLU A 629 11.49 -6.57 -26.53
C GLU A 629 12.63 -6.72 -25.52
N LEU A 630 13.35 -5.63 -25.27
CA LEU A 630 14.42 -5.55 -24.28
C LEU A 630 13.89 -4.81 -23.05
N TYR A 631 13.93 -5.45 -21.90
CA TYR A 631 13.47 -4.86 -20.64
C TYR A 631 14.67 -4.32 -19.86
N SER A 632 14.79 -2.99 -19.78
CA SER A 632 15.87 -2.32 -19.06
C SER A 632 15.56 -2.23 -17.58
N TYR A 633 16.30 -2.94 -16.74
CA TYR A 633 16.21 -2.90 -15.28
C TYR A 633 17.23 -1.98 -14.65
N ALA A 634 18.47 -1.98 -15.15
CA ALA A 634 19.55 -1.10 -14.72
C ALA A 634 20.47 -0.73 -15.89
N GLU A 635 21.04 0.48 -15.82
CA GLU A 635 21.89 1.05 -16.87
C GLU A 635 23.27 1.47 -16.34
N PHE A 636 24.26 1.53 -17.22
CA PHE A 636 25.63 1.95 -16.86
C PHE A 636 25.77 3.39 -16.37
N ASN A 637 24.77 4.24 -16.57
CA ASN A 637 24.88 5.68 -16.33
C ASN A 637 24.82 6.09 -14.84
N GLY A 638 24.78 5.14 -13.95
CA GLY A 638 24.75 5.31 -12.50
C GLY A 638 23.65 4.46 -11.87
N PHE A 639 23.75 4.26 -10.57
CA PHE A 639 22.74 3.52 -9.81
C PHE A 639 21.53 4.42 -9.55
N ASP A 640 20.36 3.94 -9.94
CA ASP A 640 19.08 4.52 -9.60
C ASP A 640 18.52 3.76 -8.39
N ASN A 641 17.97 4.46 -7.41
CA ASN A 641 17.38 3.85 -6.22
C ASN A 641 16.24 2.88 -6.55
N ASP A 642 15.60 3.05 -7.70
CA ASP A 642 14.47 2.24 -8.16
C ASP A 642 14.91 0.99 -8.95
N ASP A 643 16.17 0.90 -9.39
CA ASP A 643 16.65 -0.23 -10.20
C ASP A 643 16.48 -1.57 -9.49
N LYS A 644 16.77 -1.65 -8.19
CA LYS A 644 16.60 -2.86 -7.39
C LYS A 644 15.15 -3.35 -7.33
N TYR A 645 14.19 -2.43 -7.38
CA TYR A 645 12.77 -2.76 -7.39
C TYR A 645 12.28 -3.16 -8.80
N ARG A 646 12.85 -2.55 -9.85
CA ARG A 646 12.58 -2.95 -11.24
C ARG A 646 12.96 -4.41 -11.50
N LEU A 647 13.98 -4.93 -10.83
CA LEU A 647 14.37 -6.35 -10.92
C LEU A 647 13.25 -7.32 -10.50
N MET A 648 12.27 -6.86 -9.74
CA MET A 648 11.13 -7.68 -9.34
C MET A 648 10.15 -7.95 -10.50
N ASP A 649 10.16 -7.14 -11.56
CA ASP A 649 9.34 -7.33 -12.76
C ASP A 649 9.88 -8.41 -13.71
N ILE A 650 11.08 -8.96 -13.44
CA ILE A 650 11.64 -10.08 -14.21
C ILE A 650 10.64 -11.25 -14.19
N SER A 651 10.09 -11.61 -15.34
CA SER A 651 9.04 -12.61 -15.49
C SER A 651 9.12 -13.32 -16.83
N ALA A 652 8.59 -14.54 -16.89
CA ALA A 652 8.49 -15.27 -18.17
C ALA A 652 7.39 -14.65 -19.05
N ARG A 653 7.71 -14.37 -20.31
CA ARG A 653 6.84 -13.65 -21.25
C ARG A 653 6.61 -14.44 -22.55
N GLY A 654 7.10 -13.96 -23.68
CA GLY A 654 6.90 -14.55 -25.02
C GLY A 654 7.94 -15.61 -25.43
N SER A 655 8.38 -15.57 -26.69
CA SER A 655 9.47 -16.39 -27.21
C SER A 655 10.83 -15.71 -27.02
N ASN A 656 11.93 -16.35 -27.46
CA ASN A 656 13.26 -15.75 -27.33
C ASN A 656 14.05 -15.71 -28.63
N ARG A 657 14.72 -14.57 -28.85
CA ARG A 657 15.68 -14.33 -29.92
C ARG A 657 16.97 -13.80 -29.28
N ASP A 658 17.66 -14.70 -28.57
CA ASP A 658 18.83 -14.38 -27.74
C ASP A 658 19.90 -13.60 -28.49
N GLY A 659 20.17 -13.90 -29.77
CA GLY A 659 21.26 -13.29 -30.50
C GLY A 659 21.12 -11.78 -30.68
N ALA A 660 19.92 -11.28 -30.96
CA ALA A 660 19.68 -9.85 -31.06
C ALA A 660 19.88 -9.13 -29.71
N ALA A 661 19.30 -9.67 -28.63
CA ALA A 661 19.46 -9.13 -27.30
C ALA A 661 20.92 -9.16 -26.84
N LEU A 662 21.62 -10.27 -27.12
CA LEU A 662 23.02 -10.45 -26.79
C LEU A 662 23.92 -9.43 -27.48
N ARG A 663 23.68 -9.17 -28.81
CA ARG A 663 24.41 -8.13 -29.55
C ARG A 663 24.22 -6.74 -28.94
N TYR A 664 22.99 -6.41 -28.51
CA TYR A 664 22.72 -5.12 -27.89
C TYR A 664 23.54 -4.91 -26.61
N VAL A 665 23.46 -5.85 -25.67
CA VAL A 665 24.17 -5.74 -24.40
C VAL A 665 25.71 -5.81 -24.60
N ALA A 666 26.17 -6.69 -25.48
CA ALA A 666 27.60 -6.82 -25.79
C ALA A 666 28.16 -5.57 -26.47
N GLU A 667 27.41 -4.93 -27.38
CA GLU A 667 27.82 -3.69 -28.01
C GLU A 667 27.87 -2.53 -27.01
N ALA A 668 26.88 -2.40 -26.15
CA ALA A 668 26.87 -1.41 -25.06
C ALA A 668 28.09 -1.60 -24.12
N LEU A 669 28.35 -2.84 -23.74
CA LEU A 669 29.50 -3.19 -22.88
C LEU A 669 30.84 -2.96 -23.60
N SER A 670 30.92 -3.19 -24.92
CA SER A 670 32.15 -2.98 -25.71
C SER A 670 32.62 -1.53 -25.67
N LYS A 671 31.69 -0.58 -25.62
CA LYS A 671 31.94 0.87 -25.61
C LYS A 671 32.44 1.39 -24.25
N ARG A 672 32.42 0.57 -23.20
CA ARG A 672 32.91 0.94 -21.88
C ARG A 672 34.45 1.04 -21.85
N SER A 673 34.97 1.87 -20.94
CA SER A 673 36.41 2.12 -20.79
C SER A 673 37.09 1.16 -19.82
N GLU A 674 36.34 0.42 -19.00
CA GLU A 674 36.85 -0.46 -17.96
C GLU A 674 37.71 -1.58 -18.58
N ALA A 675 38.75 -1.94 -17.83
CA ALA A 675 39.75 -2.92 -18.31
C ALA A 675 39.19 -4.35 -18.39
N VAL A 676 38.27 -4.69 -17.51
CA VAL A 676 37.61 -6.00 -17.49
C VAL A 676 36.11 -5.81 -17.76
N LYS A 677 35.63 -6.41 -18.83
CA LYS A 677 34.25 -6.35 -19.26
C LYS A 677 33.65 -7.74 -19.15
N LEU A 678 32.71 -7.92 -18.23
CA LEU A 678 32.06 -9.21 -17.95
C LEU A 678 30.62 -9.18 -18.46
N LEU A 679 30.27 -10.10 -19.35
CA LEU A 679 28.89 -10.31 -19.80
C LEU A 679 28.41 -11.66 -19.28
N ILE A 680 27.31 -11.63 -18.53
CA ILE A 680 26.65 -12.81 -17.97
C ILE A 680 25.29 -12.96 -18.67
N LEU A 681 25.10 -14.10 -19.33
CA LEU A 681 23.82 -14.50 -19.91
C LEU A 681 23.18 -15.56 -19.03
N VAL A 682 21.91 -15.38 -18.65
CA VAL A 682 21.09 -16.39 -17.98
C VAL A 682 20.00 -16.82 -18.92
N SER A 683 20.05 -18.05 -19.42
CA SER A 683 19.09 -18.61 -20.40
C SER A 683 19.00 -20.12 -20.23
N ASP A 684 17.92 -20.72 -20.72
CA ASP A 684 17.80 -22.18 -20.84
C ASP A 684 18.52 -22.76 -22.07
N GLY A 685 19.06 -21.88 -22.93
CA GLY A 685 19.88 -22.23 -24.09
C GLY A 685 19.08 -22.82 -25.25
N GLN A 686 17.81 -22.52 -25.35
CA GLN A 686 16.94 -22.96 -26.45
C GLN A 686 16.31 -21.77 -27.18
N PRO A 687 17.01 -21.15 -28.16
CA PRO A 687 16.40 -20.12 -28.98
C PRO A 687 15.17 -20.67 -29.69
N ALA A 688 14.03 -20.00 -29.54
CA ALA A 688 12.74 -20.44 -30.03
C ALA A 688 11.87 -19.27 -30.49
N ASP A 689 12.25 -18.68 -31.63
CA ASP A 689 11.47 -17.64 -32.29
C ASP A 689 11.24 -17.96 -33.75
N THR A 690 10.25 -17.30 -34.37
CA THR A 690 9.93 -17.47 -35.79
C THR A 690 11.14 -17.09 -36.65
N GLY A 691 11.69 -18.08 -37.38
CA GLY A 691 12.88 -17.89 -38.18
C GLY A 691 14.20 -17.78 -37.42
N TYR A 692 14.20 -18.06 -36.10
CA TYR A 692 15.40 -18.07 -35.28
C TYR A 692 15.34 -19.26 -34.28
N CYS A 693 15.70 -20.45 -34.76
CA CYS A 693 15.70 -21.67 -33.97
C CYS A 693 16.74 -22.67 -34.48
N GLY A 694 17.01 -23.71 -33.66
CA GLY A 694 17.89 -24.81 -34.01
C GLY A 694 19.34 -24.42 -34.30
N THR A 695 20.00 -25.14 -35.25
CA THR A 695 21.42 -24.99 -35.52
C THR A 695 21.84 -23.60 -36.01
N ALA A 696 21.00 -22.94 -36.81
CA ALA A 696 21.31 -21.59 -37.29
C ALA A 696 21.38 -20.54 -36.17
N ALA A 697 20.46 -20.63 -35.20
CA ALA A 697 20.47 -19.76 -34.03
C ALA A 697 21.67 -20.08 -33.11
N GLU A 698 22.00 -21.36 -32.92
CA GLU A 698 23.19 -21.74 -32.16
C GLU A 698 24.51 -21.28 -32.80
N GLU A 699 24.61 -21.33 -34.13
CA GLU A 699 25.78 -20.83 -34.88
C GLU A 699 25.92 -19.32 -34.76
N ASP A 700 24.80 -18.57 -34.82
CA ASP A 700 24.79 -17.13 -34.57
C ASP A 700 25.28 -16.80 -33.17
N LEU A 701 24.76 -17.48 -32.11
CA LEU A 701 25.18 -17.27 -30.72
C LEU A 701 26.67 -17.56 -30.51
N ARG A 702 27.20 -18.64 -31.14
CA ARG A 702 28.66 -18.95 -31.11
C ARG A 702 29.45 -17.87 -31.84
N GLY A 703 28.94 -17.38 -32.94
CA GLY A 703 29.57 -16.30 -33.72
C GLY A 703 29.64 -15.00 -32.91
N ILE A 704 28.53 -14.59 -32.30
CA ILE A 704 28.46 -13.41 -31.43
C ILE A 704 29.45 -13.54 -30.27
N LYS A 705 29.43 -14.67 -29.55
CA LYS A 705 30.40 -14.93 -28.45
C LYS A 705 31.83 -14.73 -28.95
N GLN A 706 32.23 -15.35 -30.05
CA GLN A 706 33.61 -15.23 -30.59
C GLN A 706 33.95 -13.81 -31.00
N GLU A 707 33.03 -13.10 -31.63
CA GLU A 707 33.21 -11.70 -32.04
C GLU A 707 33.54 -10.82 -30.83
N TYR A 708 32.70 -10.88 -29.78
CA TYR A 708 32.85 -10.01 -28.60
C TYR A 708 33.98 -10.46 -27.67
N GLN A 709 34.30 -11.74 -27.64
CA GLN A 709 35.53 -12.20 -26.94
C GLN A 709 36.79 -11.61 -27.59
N ARG A 710 36.84 -11.47 -28.90
CA ARG A 710 37.94 -10.78 -29.62
C ARG A 710 37.97 -9.27 -29.31
N LYS A 711 36.81 -8.66 -29.00
CA LYS A 711 36.70 -7.28 -28.49
C LYS A 711 37.05 -7.12 -27.02
N GLY A 712 37.48 -8.20 -26.35
CA GLY A 712 37.92 -8.18 -24.93
C GLY A 712 36.79 -8.37 -23.92
N ILE A 713 35.62 -8.82 -24.32
CA ILE A 713 34.53 -9.12 -23.39
C ILE A 713 34.65 -10.55 -22.87
N LEU A 714 34.66 -10.68 -21.57
CA LEU A 714 34.60 -11.95 -20.86
C LEU A 714 33.16 -12.46 -20.85
N PHE A 715 32.92 -13.58 -21.48
CA PHE A 715 31.58 -14.15 -21.64
C PHE A 715 31.34 -15.29 -20.66
N VAL A 716 30.23 -15.27 -19.95
CA VAL A 716 29.77 -16.30 -19.04
C VAL A 716 28.32 -16.61 -19.31
N ALA A 717 28.00 -17.86 -19.63
CA ALA A 717 26.64 -18.31 -19.76
C ALA A 717 26.21 -19.10 -18.49
N ALA A 718 25.15 -18.67 -17.87
CA ALA A 718 24.63 -19.25 -16.63
C ALA A 718 23.43 -20.16 -16.95
N ALA A 719 23.47 -21.39 -16.48
CA ALA A 719 22.40 -22.37 -16.62
C ALA A 719 21.73 -22.70 -15.29
N ILE A 720 20.44 -23.00 -15.37
CA ILE A 720 19.60 -23.36 -14.23
C ILE A 720 19.11 -24.80 -14.43
N GLY A 721 19.32 -25.68 -13.45
CA GLY A 721 18.76 -27.03 -13.47
C GLY A 721 19.31 -27.95 -14.57
N ASN A 722 18.40 -28.47 -15.41
CA ASN A 722 18.73 -29.49 -16.41
C ASN A 722 19.25 -28.92 -17.75
N ASP A 723 19.27 -27.62 -17.92
CA ASP A 723 19.61 -26.95 -19.19
C ASP A 723 21.11 -26.85 -19.46
N LYS A 724 21.92 -27.41 -18.57
CA LYS A 724 23.39 -27.42 -18.64
C LYS A 724 23.94 -27.92 -19.97
N GLN A 725 23.33 -28.97 -20.51
CA GLN A 725 23.79 -29.59 -21.75
C GLN A 725 23.61 -28.66 -22.98
N ASN A 726 22.51 -27.92 -23.02
CA ASN A 726 22.23 -26.95 -24.08
C ASN A 726 23.20 -25.78 -24.01
N ILE A 727 23.36 -25.21 -22.82
CA ILE A 727 24.27 -24.08 -22.58
C ILE A 727 25.73 -24.50 -22.84
N GLU A 728 26.16 -25.66 -22.39
CA GLU A 728 27.51 -26.18 -22.64
C GLU A 728 27.77 -26.42 -24.14
N ARG A 729 26.78 -26.94 -24.88
CA ARG A 729 26.86 -27.17 -26.32
C ARG A 729 27.07 -25.86 -27.09
N ILE A 730 26.42 -24.76 -26.68
CA ILE A 730 26.48 -23.45 -27.36
C ILE A 730 27.70 -22.65 -26.86
N TYR A 731 27.92 -22.59 -25.57
CA TYR A 731 28.88 -21.67 -24.96
C TYR A 731 30.18 -22.35 -24.46
N GLY A 732 30.24 -23.70 -24.44
CA GLY A 732 31.43 -24.46 -24.08
C GLY A 732 31.97 -24.13 -22.67
N ASP A 733 33.30 -23.90 -22.57
CA ASP A 733 33.99 -23.67 -21.29
C ASP A 733 33.57 -22.37 -20.54
N SER A 734 32.75 -21.52 -21.15
CA SER A 734 32.24 -20.27 -20.57
C SER A 734 30.94 -20.50 -19.75
N PHE A 735 30.76 -21.70 -19.25
CA PHE A 735 29.54 -22.12 -18.53
C PHE A 735 29.65 -21.91 -17.02
N LEU A 736 28.56 -21.47 -16.41
CA LEU A 736 28.38 -21.30 -14.97
C LEU A 736 27.08 -21.95 -14.52
N ASP A 737 27.13 -22.89 -13.63
CA ASP A 737 25.95 -23.50 -13.00
C ASP A 737 25.48 -22.66 -11.82
N ILE A 738 24.29 -22.06 -11.90
CA ILE A 738 23.66 -21.24 -10.87
C ILE A 738 22.46 -21.92 -10.20
N THR A 739 22.33 -23.22 -10.34
CA THR A 739 21.25 -23.99 -9.67
C THR A 739 21.31 -23.85 -8.15
N ASP A 740 22.54 -23.70 -7.59
CA ASP A 740 22.75 -23.39 -6.18
C ASP A 740 23.34 -21.97 -6.06
N LEU A 741 22.51 -21.01 -5.70
CA LEU A 741 22.89 -19.61 -5.53
C LEU A 741 23.95 -19.37 -4.45
N ASN A 742 24.05 -20.27 -3.45
CA ASN A 742 25.11 -20.18 -2.43
C ASN A 742 26.50 -20.44 -2.99
N GLN A 743 26.61 -21.18 -4.11
CA GLN A 743 27.87 -21.42 -4.81
C GLN A 743 28.23 -20.30 -5.80
N LEU A 744 27.30 -19.43 -6.16
CA LEU A 744 27.53 -18.32 -7.08
C LEU A 744 28.77 -17.49 -6.73
N PRO A 745 29.02 -17.08 -5.46
CA PRO A 745 30.19 -16.34 -5.07
C PRO A 745 31.51 -17.05 -5.42
N THR A 746 31.59 -18.34 -5.15
CA THR A 746 32.81 -19.12 -5.39
C THR A 746 33.07 -19.35 -6.87
N LYS A 747 32.00 -19.71 -7.63
CA LYS A 747 32.06 -19.99 -9.06
C LYS A 747 32.40 -18.72 -9.87
N LEU A 748 31.71 -17.63 -9.61
CA LEU A 748 31.94 -16.36 -10.30
C LEU A 748 33.35 -15.79 -9.99
N THR A 749 33.73 -15.81 -8.72
CA THR A 749 35.09 -15.39 -8.33
C THR A 749 36.15 -16.22 -9.05
N GLY A 750 35.94 -17.54 -9.21
CA GLY A 750 36.81 -18.44 -9.95
C GLY A 750 36.94 -18.09 -11.43
N VAL A 751 35.85 -17.66 -12.09
CA VAL A 751 35.86 -17.20 -13.48
C VAL A 751 36.64 -15.89 -13.59
N VAL A 752 36.33 -14.90 -12.79
CA VAL A 752 37.00 -13.59 -12.76
C VAL A 752 38.49 -13.74 -12.49
N LYS A 753 38.85 -14.61 -11.56
CA LYS A 753 40.28 -14.90 -11.20
C LYS A 753 41.08 -15.44 -12.37
N ARG A 754 40.50 -16.32 -13.22
CA ARG A 754 41.22 -16.90 -14.37
C ARG A 754 41.59 -15.83 -15.39
N HIS A 755 40.82 -14.77 -15.49
CA HIS A 755 40.98 -13.73 -16.52
C HIS A 755 41.73 -12.47 -16.00
N ILE A 756 41.71 -12.22 -14.68
CA ILE A 756 42.53 -11.13 -14.07
C ILE A 756 44.00 -11.55 -13.91
N ARG A 757 44.32 -12.82 -14.07
CA ARG A 757 45.73 -13.35 -13.99
C ARG A 757 46.45 -13.28 -15.33
N VAL A 758 46.43 -12.17 -16.03
CA VAL A 758 47.34 -11.96 -17.16
C VAL A 758 48.49 -11.05 -16.78
#